data_d88560ed1349d7481f0fda6b94067f4e
#
_entry.id   d88560ed1349d7481f0fda6b94067f4e
#
_cell.length_a   1.000
_cell.length_b   1.000
_cell.length_c   1.000
_cell.angle_alpha   90.00
_cell.angle_beta   90.00
_cell.angle_gamma   90.00
#
_symmetry.space_group_name_H-M   'P 1'
#
loop_
_entity.id
_entity.type
_entity.pdbx_description
1 polymer ?
#
loop_
_entity_poly.entity_id
_entity_poly.type
_entity_poly.pdbx_seq_one_letter_code
_entity_poly.pdbx_strand_id
1 'polypeptide(L)'
;MSALPYSIPLACAMMALAASSVSAQETNAGIQLQTIVVQDNASSTESVKGYVAKVSSSGTKTDTPILLTPQSVSVVSATEIKDREAQTLADVLAYTPSFTAQPGPFSRVADRFRIRGFDVESGTGGMLRDGMRLQNNSYDGTQEPFGLERVDVVRGAASVLYGQLSPGGFVNGVSKRPTSETLREVSVQGGLHNRKQLTADFSDAITDTLSYRLTFLGRDSDTNVEYMNNDRIYIAPALEWKPDEDTSLTMLGFYQKTSTRFPAALPYEIVEGIGNGPFILDRDTFIGEPDYDRMKTNMGALGYEFTHRFDNDIRFSAKSRYYESDLDWRYMMAQTSAEAVNQVAQTGILARQYSDRHDRAKGFTHDMNVAFDVDTGPLSHSLLVGYDFYDTTYDSDNFRAAAPSIDLNNPVYGASFTVNRDPARNRGAKTTTVQHGIYLQDKITFDERWNVLLGVRHDWADQDFGYHANNQSISRNSEKTTWRAGVVYEAENGLAPYVSYAQSFFPISVAEYVEDMNFSPMTGEQIEAGIRYQPPGTNMLFSAAVYQLDQNNIVTRTLADELTQIGQRRARGFELEAKAELTDYLTMVGSYSYTDARITKSEELLELGQRSENTPYHQAALWMTYDVTQLGIDGLIVGGGVRYTGSTSASGIDKPIPGYTLVDAMVRYEVTKNITLSLNATNLFKEEYAICEFAKCLYGDGREVMVSSSFKW
;
A
#
# COMPACT_ATOMS: atom_id res chain seq x y z
N MET A 1 34.56 3.05 37.99
CA MET A 1 33.26 3.33 38.63
C MET A 1 32.29 3.52 37.46
N SER A 2 31.86 2.51 36.92
CA SER A 2 30.63 1.67 36.86
C SER A 2 29.36 2.53 36.69
N ALA A 3 28.89 2.60 35.44
CA ALA A 3 27.53 2.99 35.11
C ALA A 3 26.82 1.78 34.49
N LEU A 4 25.79 1.34 35.14
CA LEU A 4 24.90 0.26 34.76
C LEU A 4 23.93 0.69 33.66
N PRO A 5 23.56 -0.17 32.69
CA PRO A 5 22.47 0.10 31.78
C PRO A 5 21.14 -0.35 32.39
N TYR A 6 20.16 0.53 32.40
CA TYR A 6 18.78 0.19 32.71
C TYR A 6 18.14 -0.51 31.49
N SER A 7 17.96 -1.80 31.59
CA SER A 7 17.07 -2.58 30.73
C SER A 7 15.69 -2.65 31.37
N ILE A 8 14.67 -2.16 30.69
CA ILE A 8 13.26 -2.28 31.12
C ILE A 8 12.65 -3.48 30.40
N PRO A 9 12.25 -4.55 31.09
CA PRO A 9 11.40 -5.58 30.50
C PRO A 9 9.93 -5.22 30.77
N LEU A 10 9.25 -4.58 29.83
CA LEU A 10 7.81 -4.24 29.97
C LEU A 10 6.92 -4.98 28.97
N ALA A 11 7.38 -6.03 28.36
CA ALA A 11 6.62 -6.76 27.33
C ALA A 11 6.04 -8.12 27.74
N CYS A 12 6.26 -8.58 28.97
CA CYS A 12 5.79 -9.92 29.40
C CYS A 12 4.65 -9.94 30.44
N ALA A 13 4.08 -8.81 30.79
CA ALA A 13 3.10 -8.75 31.89
C ALA A 13 1.60 -8.74 31.47
N MET A 14 1.26 -8.80 30.17
CA MET A 14 -0.14 -8.73 29.73
C MET A 14 -0.75 -10.04 29.20
N MET A 15 -0.10 -11.17 29.31
CA MET A 15 -0.67 -12.48 28.89
C MET A 15 -1.01 -13.46 30.03
N ALA A 16 -1.02 -13.03 31.28
CA ALA A 16 -1.22 -13.93 32.42
C ALA A 16 -2.51 -13.69 33.22
N LEU A 17 -3.53 -13.04 32.67
CA LEU A 17 -4.78 -12.75 33.40
C LEU A 17 -6.04 -13.18 32.64
N ALA A 18 -6.15 -14.46 32.28
CA ALA A 18 -7.44 -15.07 31.89
C ALA A 18 -7.43 -16.58 32.04
N ALA A 19 -7.12 -17.06 33.24
CA ALA A 19 -7.40 -18.45 33.62
C ALA A 19 -8.08 -18.46 35.00
N SER A 20 -9.33 -18.02 35.06
CA SER A 20 -10.23 -18.36 36.17
C SER A 20 -11.16 -19.47 35.70
N SER A 21 -10.92 -20.67 36.28
CA SER A 21 -11.74 -21.85 36.12
C SER A 21 -13.15 -21.61 36.64
N VAL A 22 -14.12 -21.61 35.75
CA VAL A 22 -15.54 -21.78 36.11
C VAL A 22 -15.85 -23.27 35.97
N SER A 23 -16.12 -23.95 37.09
CA SER A 23 -16.65 -25.30 37.11
C SER A 23 -18.12 -25.27 36.67
N ALA A 24 -18.42 -25.82 35.51
CA ALA A 24 -19.78 -26.01 35.03
C ALA A 24 -20.34 -27.35 35.57
N GLN A 25 -21.52 -27.25 36.16
CA GLN A 25 -22.35 -28.35 36.59
C GLN A 25 -23.03 -28.98 35.36
N GLU A 26 -22.88 -30.30 35.20
CA GLU A 26 -23.55 -31.05 34.13
C GLU A 26 -25.07 -31.04 34.30
N THR A 27 -25.80 -30.50 33.35
CA THR A 27 -27.19 -30.84 33.07
C THR A 27 -27.29 -31.36 31.64
N ASN A 28 -27.52 -32.67 31.52
CA ASN A 28 -27.83 -33.36 30.28
C ASN A 28 -29.17 -32.86 29.71
N ALA A 29 -29.09 -31.98 28.69
CA ALA A 29 -30.15 -31.82 27.69
C ALA A 29 -29.43 -31.71 26.34
N GLY A 30 -29.59 -32.73 25.51
CA GLY A 30 -29.02 -32.76 24.16
C GLY A 30 -29.58 -31.64 23.31
N ILE A 31 -28.86 -30.53 23.28
CA ILE A 31 -29.02 -29.52 22.26
C ILE A 31 -28.15 -29.96 21.10
N GLN A 32 -28.73 -30.51 20.03
CA GLN A 32 -28.10 -30.57 18.74
C GLN A 32 -27.85 -29.11 18.31
N LEU A 33 -26.64 -28.62 18.51
CA LEU A 33 -26.19 -27.40 17.88
C LEU A 33 -26.20 -27.68 16.39
N GLN A 34 -27.08 -26.99 15.66
CA GLN A 34 -26.98 -26.90 14.22
C GLN A 34 -25.57 -26.42 13.90
N THR A 35 -24.86 -27.14 13.06
CA THR A 35 -23.64 -26.70 12.41
C THR A 35 -23.93 -25.31 11.83
N ILE A 36 -23.41 -24.27 12.41
CA ILE A 36 -23.46 -22.94 11.81
C ILE A 36 -22.49 -23.02 10.63
N VAL A 37 -22.98 -23.46 9.49
CA VAL A 37 -22.38 -23.12 8.21
C VAL A 37 -22.53 -21.62 8.12
N VAL A 38 -21.46 -20.88 8.35
CA VAL A 38 -21.38 -19.47 8.04
C VAL A 38 -21.35 -19.37 6.50
N GLN A 39 -22.49 -19.63 5.87
CA GLN A 39 -22.83 -19.10 4.57
C GLN A 39 -23.25 -17.64 4.80
N ASP A 40 -22.31 -16.83 5.24
CA ASP A 40 -22.42 -15.40 5.06
C ASP A 40 -22.15 -15.18 3.56
N ASN A 41 -23.16 -14.84 2.79
CA ASN A 41 -23.05 -14.41 1.39
C ASN A 41 -22.35 -13.06 1.26
N ALA A 42 -21.42 -12.74 2.19
CA ALA A 42 -20.67 -11.51 2.20
C ALA A 42 -19.77 -11.47 0.96
N SER A 43 -20.07 -10.57 0.05
CA SER A 43 -19.22 -10.29 -1.09
C SER A 43 -18.00 -9.47 -0.65
N SER A 44 -16.85 -9.80 -1.20
CA SER A 44 -15.62 -9.05 -0.99
C SER A 44 -15.65 -7.63 -1.56
N THR A 45 -16.69 -7.27 -2.29
CA THR A 45 -16.92 -5.91 -2.85
C THR A 45 -17.91 -5.09 -2.02
N GLU A 46 -18.59 -5.71 -1.06
CA GLU A 46 -19.51 -5.01 -0.16
C GLU A 46 -18.76 -4.25 0.95
N SER A 47 -19.47 -3.27 1.52
CA SER A 47 -18.97 -2.47 2.62
C SER A 47 -18.78 -3.30 3.88
N VAL A 48 -17.58 -3.22 4.45
CA VAL A 48 -17.27 -3.86 5.73
C VAL A 48 -17.87 -3.01 6.85
N LYS A 49 -18.81 -3.58 7.58
CA LYS A 49 -19.33 -2.93 8.80
C LYS A 49 -18.29 -3.01 9.92
N GLY A 50 -17.90 -1.86 10.47
CA GLY A 50 -16.85 -1.81 11.50
C GLY A 50 -15.44 -2.02 10.92
N TYR A 51 -14.56 -2.63 11.70
CA TYR A 51 -13.13 -2.77 11.38
C TYR A 51 -12.72 -4.19 10.95
N VAL A 52 -13.56 -5.20 11.17
CA VAL A 52 -13.23 -6.60 10.99
C VAL A 52 -13.84 -7.13 9.68
N ALA A 53 -13.02 -7.26 8.66
CA ALA A 53 -13.41 -7.95 7.43
C ALA A 53 -13.26 -9.46 7.60
N LYS A 54 -14.25 -10.23 7.16
CA LYS A 54 -14.26 -11.70 7.21
C LYS A 54 -13.87 -12.33 5.87
N VAL A 55 -14.10 -11.61 4.76
CA VAL A 55 -13.91 -12.11 3.39
C VAL A 55 -13.01 -11.17 2.60
N SER A 56 -12.15 -11.74 1.76
CA SER A 56 -11.36 -11.00 0.76
C SER A 56 -11.19 -11.83 -0.50
N SER A 57 -11.35 -11.20 -1.66
CA SER A 57 -11.01 -11.80 -2.95
C SER A 57 -9.55 -11.56 -3.37
N SER A 58 -8.84 -10.66 -2.69
CA SER A 58 -7.47 -10.28 -3.08
C SER A 58 -6.48 -11.43 -3.00
N GLY A 59 -6.67 -12.39 -2.05
CA GLY A 59 -5.81 -13.56 -1.92
C GLY A 59 -6.09 -14.71 -2.89
N THR A 60 -7.28 -14.75 -3.51
CA THR A 60 -7.76 -15.94 -4.28
C THR A 60 -8.49 -15.60 -5.56
N LYS A 61 -8.78 -14.33 -5.87
CA LYS A 61 -9.70 -13.85 -6.94
C LYS A 61 -11.14 -14.35 -6.82
N THR A 62 -11.49 -15.00 -5.72
CA THR A 62 -12.84 -15.44 -5.35
C THR A 62 -13.17 -14.96 -3.96
N ASP A 63 -14.43 -14.77 -3.63
CA ASP A 63 -14.88 -14.41 -2.28
C ASP A 63 -14.55 -15.55 -1.31
N THR A 64 -13.41 -15.42 -0.65
CA THR A 64 -12.89 -16.46 0.25
C THR A 64 -12.78 -15.90 1.66
N PRO A 65 -13.24 -16.63 2.69
CA PRO A 65 -13.00 -16.26 4.08
C PRO A 65 -11.52 -16.06 4.34
N ILE A 66 -11.16 -14.93 4.96
CA ILE A 66 -9.77 -14.64 5.31
C ILE A 66 -9.20 -15.76 6.19
N LEU A 67 -10.04 -16.34 7.05
CA LEU A 67 -9.70 -17.49 7.89
C LEU A 67 -9.12 -18.65 7.07
N LEU A 68 -9.68 -18.92 5.89
CA LEU A 68 -9.33 -20.05 5.01
C LEU A 68 -8.31 -19.73 3.92
N THR A 69 -7.77 -18.52 3.88
CA THR A 69 -6.77 -18.12 2.88
C THR A 69 -5.36 -18.46 3.38
N PRO A 70 -4.59 -19.37 2.76
CA PRO A 70 -3.25 -19.76 3.26
C PRO A 70 -2.17 -18.74 2.88
N GLN A 71 -2.42 -17.47 3.16
CA GLN A 71 -1.50 -16.34 2.92
C GLN A 71 -1.88 -15.17 3.82
N SER A 72 -0.91 -14.38 4.26
CA SER A 72 -1.16 -13.20 5.09
C SER A 72 -1.93 -12.14 4.32
N VAL A 73 -3.16 -11.84 4.76
CA VAL A 73 -4.06 -10.83 4.19
C VAL A 73 -4.51 -9.88 5.30
N SER A 74 -4.38 -8.58 5.08
CA SER A 74 -4.95 -7.53 5.93
C SER A 74 -5.96 -6.72 5.14
N VAL A 75 -7.04 -6.32 5.77
CA VAL A 75 -8.08 -5.46 5.15
C VAL A 75 -8.30 -4.24 6.04
N VAL A 76 -8.18 -3.04 5.47
CA VAL A 76 -8.51 -1.78 6.13
C VAL A 76 -9.82 -1.29 5.56
N SER A 77 -10.87 -1.18 6.40
CA SER A 77 -12.24 -0.84 5.97
C SER A 77 -12.43 0.67 5.75
N ALA A 78 -13.51 1.05 5.04
CA ALA A 78 -13.92 2.45 4.89
C ALA A 78 -14.15 3.13 6.25
N THR A 79 -14.70 2.41 7.23
CA THR A 79 -14.89 2.92 8.59
C THR A 79 -13.56 3.27 9.24
N GLU A 80 -12.58 2.39 9.14
CA GLU A 80 -11.22 2.60 9.67
C GLU A 80 -10.50 3.75 8.96
N ILE A 81 -10.65 3.86 7.62
CA ILE A 81 -10.13 4.99 6.82
C ILE A 81 -10.75 6.32 7.27
N LYS A 82 -12.07 6.34 7.45
CA LYS A 82 -12.83 7.53 7.86
C LYS A 82 -12.49 7.96 9.28
N ASP A 83 -12.46 7.05 10.24
CA ASP A 83 -12.21 7.37 11.65
C ASP A 83 -10.81 7.96 11.87
N ARG A 84 -9.83 7.51 11.10
CA ARG A 84 -8.47 8.05 11.12
C ARG A 84 -8.26 9.26 10.20
N GLU A 85 -9.29 9.64 9.41
CA GLU A 85 -9.19 10.73 8.42
C GLU A 85 -7.96 10.57 7.51
N ALA A 86 -7.68 9.30 7.07
CA ALA A 86 -6.51 8.97 6.29
C ALA A 86 -6.47 9.74 4.95
N GLN A 87 -5.34 10.39 4.66
CA GLN A 87 -5.17 11.29 3.51
C GLN A 87 -4.42 10.64 2.35
N THR A 88 -3.65 9.60 2.64
CA THR A 88 -2.83 8.84 1.70
C THR A 88 -2.98 7.34 1.98
N LEU A 89 -2.59 6.49 1.03
CA LEU A 89 -2.52 5.04 1.31
C LEU A 89 -1.50 4.71 2.41
N ALA A 90 -0.46 5.52 2.59
CA ALA A 90 0.47 5.37 3.71
C ALA A 90 -0.24 5.51 5.06
N ASP A 91 -1.16 6.49 5.20
CA ASP A 91 -1.97 6.68 6.41
C ASP A 91 -2.95 5.52 6.61
N VAL A 92 -3.58 5.05 5.51
CA VAL A 92 -4.49 3.90 5.55
C VAL A 92 -3.78 2.67 6.11
N LEU A 93 -2.54 2.41 5.70
CA LEU A 93 -1.79 1.21 6.01
C LEU A 93 -0.87 1.34 7.25
N ALA A 94 -0.87 2.49 7.91
CA ALA A 94 0.05 2.82 9.00
C ALA A 94 -0.04 1.88 10.23
N TYR A 95 -1.12 1.12 10.37
CA TYR A 95 -1.34 0.15 11.45
C TYR A 95 -1.25 -1.31 10.97
N THR A 96 -0.79 -1.53 9.72
CA THR A 96 -0.60 -2.87 9.12
C THR A 96 0.79 -3.41 9.44
N PRO A 97 0.97 -4.70 9.79
CA PRO A 97 2.28 -5.26 10.11
C PRO A 97 3.21 -5.33 8.91
N SER A 98 4.52 -5.23 9.15
CA SER A 98 5.61 -5.30 8.15
C SER A 98 5.49 -4.28 7.01
N PHE A 99 4.78 -3.19 7.24
CA PHE A 99 4.56 -2.12 6.28
C PHE A 99 5.41 -0.90 6.63
N THR A 100 6.20 -0.41 5.68
CA THR A 100 6.88 0.89 5.77
C THR A 100 6.55 1.74 4.55
N ALA A 101 6.29 3.02 4.79
CA ALA A 101 6.06 4.01 3.74
C ALA A 101 7.25 4.96 3.64
N GLN A 102 7.35 5.65 2.53
CA GLN A 102 8.11 6.90 2.45
C GLN A 102 7.48 7.95 3.37
N PRO A 103 8.22 8.98 3.83
CA PRO A 103 7.66 10.03 4.68
C PRO A 103 6.44 10.70 4.03
N GLY A 104 5.57 11.25 4.85
CA GLY A 104 4.31 11.84 4.42
C GLY A 104 4.41 12.85 3.28
N PRO A 105 5.42 13.77 3.24
CA PRO A 105 5.63 14.62 2.07
C PRO A 105 5.76 13.85 0.76
N PHE A 106 6.44 12.70 0.76
CA PHE A 106 6.58 11.85 -0.43
C PHE A 106 5.30 11.05 -0.72
N SER A 107 4.61 10.56 0.29
CA SER A 107 3.37 9.78 0.13
C SER A 107 2.22 10.59 -0.49
N ARG A 108 2.33 11.92 -0.56
CA ARG A 108 1.38 12.78 -1.27
C ARG A 108 1.57 12.75 -2.79
N VAL A 109 2.75 12.31 -3.27
CA VAL A 109 3.12 12.32 -4.68
C VAL A 109 3.26 10.94 -5.30
N ALA A 110 3.53 9.90 -4.49
CA ALA A 110 3.71 8.53 -4.96
C ALA A 110 3.25 7.50 -3.91
N ASP A 111 2.53 6.48 -4.37
CA ASP A 111 2.22 5.30 -3.59
C ASP A 111 3.40 4.32 -3.69
N ARG A 112 4.36 4.47 -2.79
CA ARG A 112 5.56 3.66 -2.73
C ARG A 112 5.80 3.16 -1.32
N PHE A 113 5.85 1.85 -1.16
CA PHE A 113 5.89 1.18 0.12
C PHE A 113 6.94 0.07 0.12
N ARG A 114 7.25 -0.42 1.32
CA ARG A 114 7.94 -1.70 1.52
C ARG A 114 7.10 -2.60 2.38
N ILE A 115 7.01 -3.85 1.95
CA ILE A 115 6.37 -4.92 2.70
C ILE A 115 7.39 -6.03 2.87
N ARG A 116 7.65 -6.45 4.13
CA ARG A 116 8.69 -7.45 4.47
C ARG A 116 10.08 -7.08 3.94
N GLY A 117 10.36 -5.77 3.77
CA GLY A 117 11.63 -5.25 3.25
C GLY A 117 11.79 -5.25 1.72
N PHE A 118 10.73 -5.56 0.96
CA PHE A 118 10.69 -5.49 -0.50
C PHE A 118 9.83 -4.35 -1.00
N ASP A 119 10.24 -3.72 -2.09
CA ASP A 119 9.50 -2.59 -2.68
C ASP A 119 8.15 -3.05 -3.24
N VAL A 120 7.09 -2.31 -2.90
CA VAL A 120 5.72 -2.49 -3.37
C VAL A 120 5.24 -1.15 -3.90
N GLU A 121 5.23 -1.01 -5.20
CA GLU A 121 4.86 0.20 -5.91
C GLU A 121 4.30 -0.14 -7.31
N SER A 122 3.82 0.84 -8.06
CA SER A 122 3.26 0.61 -9.39
C SER A 122 4.30 0.03 -10.36
N GLY A 123 5.55 0.52 -10.31
CA GLY A 123 6.65 0.02 -11.15
C GLY A 123 7.00 -1.44 -10.90
N THR A 124 6.73 -1.98 -9.71
CA THR A 124 6.92 -3.41 -9.37
C THR A 124 5.61 -4.22 -9.47
N GLY A 125 4.54 -3.66 -10.04
CA GLY A 125 3.23 -4.29 -10.14
C GLY A 125 2.46 -4.39 -8.83
N GLY A 126 3.01 -3.88 -7.73
CA GLY A 126 2.47 -4.02 -6.38
C GLY A 126 1.29 -3.11 -6.04
N MET A 127 0.84 -2.26 -6.96
CA MET A 127 -0.30 -1.37 -6.75
C MET A 127 -1.47 -1.76 -7.65
N LEU A 128 -2.52 -2.28 -7.04
CA LEU A 128 -3.74 -2.69 -7.72
C LEU A 128 -4.91 -1.79 -7.33
N ARG A 129 -5.93 -1.75 -8.18
CA ARG A 129 -7.25 -1.26 -7.87
C ARG A 129 -8.29 -2.20 -8.45
N ASP A 130 -9.24 -2.64 -7.62
CA ASP A 130 -10.27 -3.62 -7.96
C ASP A 130 -9.70 -4.93 -8.53
N GLY A 131 -8.50 -5.33 -8.02
CA GLY A 131 -7.80 -6.54 -8.46
C GLY A 131 -7.11 -6.44 -9.82
N MET A 132 -7.00 -5.25 -10.40
CA MET A 132 -6.30 -4.99 -11.66
C MET A 132 -5.20 -3.96 -11.47
N ARG A 133 -4.14 -4.01 -12.30
CA ARG A 133 -3.12 -2.95 -12.31
C ARG A 133 -3.74 -1.64 -12.71
N LEU A 134 -3.35 -0.57 -12.01
CA LEU A 134 -3.84 0.77 -12.29
C LEU A 134 -2.81 1.62 -13.01
N GLN A 135 -1.54 1.52 -12.64
CA GLN A 135 -0.48 2.45 -13.04
C GLN A 135 0.77 1.70 -13.49
N ASN A 136 1.60 2.37 -14.30
CA ASN A 136 2.89 1.88 -14.77
C ASN A 136 4.07 2.40 -13.95
N ASN A 137 3.92 3.59 -13.39
CA ASN A 137 4.97 4.29 -12.68
C ASN A 137 4.41 4.84 -11.36
N SER A 138 5.22 4.86 -10.32
CA SER A 138 4.81 5.35 -9.01
C SER A 138 4.41 6.82 -8.99
N TYR A 139 4.88 7.60 -9.97
CA TYR A 139 4.57 9.03 -10.09
C TYR A 139 3.38 9.34 -11.00
N ASP A 140 2.73 8.35 -11.60
CA ASP A 140 1.51 8.54 -12.41
C ASP A 140 0.34 9.09 -11.59
N GLY A 141 0.44 9.08 -10.28
CA GLY A 141 -0.53 9.59 -9.30
C GLY A 141 -0.63 8.67 -8.09
N THR A 142 -1.40 9.09 -7.10
CA THR A 142 -1.70 8.31 -5.89
C THR A 142 -3.16 7.91 -5.87
N GLN A 143 -3.51 6.81 -5.23
CA GLN A 143 -4.91 6.45 -5.01
C GLN A 143 -5.51 7.30 -3.88
N GLU A 144 -6.64 7.97 -4.16
CA GLU A 144 -7.35 8.77 -3.15
C GLU A 144 -8.15 7.86 -2.20
N PRO A 145 -7.83 7.82 -0.88
CA PRO A 145 -8.51 6.94 0.06
C PRO A 145 -10.01 7.17 0.18
N PHE A 146 -10.47 8.43 0.03
CA PHE A 146 -11.90 8.75 0.09
C PHE A 146 -12.72 8.03 -1.00
N GLY A 147 -12.08 7.69 -2.13
CA GLY A 147 -12.70 6.93 -3.22
C GLY A 147 -12.74 5.42 -3.02
N LEU A 148 -12.23 4.91 -1.89
CA LEU A 148 -12.09 3.48 -1.64
C LEU A 148 -13.09 3.00 -0.58
N GLU A 149 -13.65 1.83 -0.80
CA GLU A 149 -14.48 1.10 0.15
C GLU A 149 -13.63 0.36 1.18
N ARG A 150 -12.44 -0.10 0.75
CA ARG A 150 -11.44 -0.74 1.59
C ARG A 150 -10.10 -0.82 0.87
N VAL A 151 -9.07 -1.14 1.62
CA VAL A 151 -7.73 -1.44 1.09
C VAL A 151 -7.30 -2.80 1.61
N ASP A 152 -7.02 -3.72 0.69
CA ASP A 152 -6.50 -5.04 0.99
C ASP A 152 -4.98 -5.05 0.81
N VAL A 153 -4.27 -5.69 1.72
CA VAL A 153 -2.83 -5.94 1.62
C VAL A 153 -2.59 -7.44 1.63
N VAL A 154 -2.03 -7.95 0.55
CA VAL A 154 -1.57 -9.35 0.46
C VAL A 154 -0.05 -9.33 0.58
N ARG A 155 0.48 -9.97 1.64
CA ARG A 155 1.91 -9.98 1.93
C ARG A 155 2.59 -11.22 1.37
N GLY A 156 3.77 -11.01 0.76
CA GLY A 156 4.58 -12.07 0.18
C GLY A 156 4.23 -12.41 -1.27
N ALA A 157 4.89 -13.43 -1.80
CA ALA A 157 4.79 -13.82 -3.21
C ALA A 157 3.35 -14.13 -3.65
N ALA A 158 2.87 -13.50 -4.73
CA ALA A 158 1.48 -13.60 -5.20
C ALA A 158 1.31 -13.55 -6.72
N SER A 159 2.38 -13.80 -7.50
CA SER A 159 2.33 -13.71 -8.97
C SER A 159 1.37 -14.71 -9.62
N VAL A 160 1.08 -15.81 -8.96
CA VAL A 160 0.18 -16.86 -9.49
C VAL A 160 -1.21 -16.34 -9.90
N LEU A 161 -1.68 -15.25 -9.33
CA LEU A 161 -2.98 -14.66 -9.72
C LEU A 161 -2.86 -13.34 -10.48
N TYR A 162 -1.78 -12.59 -10.26
CA TYR A 162 -1.67 -11.21 -10.73
C TYR A 162 -0.48 -10.96 -11.67
N GLY A 163 0.25 -12.01 -12.04
CA GLY A 163 1.39 -11.93 -12.95
C GLY A 163 2.63 -11.27 -12.32
N GLN A 164 3.23 -10.35 -13.04
CA GLN A 164 4.45 -9.67 -12.61
C GLN A 164 4.25 -8.91 -11.30
N LEU A 165 4.85 -9.38 -10.20
CA LEU A 165 4.76 -8.79 -8.87
C LEU A 165 6.07 -8.89 -8.11
N SER A 166 6.39 -7.85 -7.35
CA SER A 166 7.44 -7.89 -6.34
C SER A 166 7.18 -9.00 -5.32
N PRO A 167 8.24 -9.61 -4.76
CA PRO A 167 8.08 -10.63 -3.72
C PRO A 167 7.40 -10.14 -2.45
N GLY A 168 7.43 -8.84 -2.16
CA GLY A 168 6.79 -8.25 -0.98
C GLY A 168 5.26 -8.40 -0.94
N GLY A 169 4.64 -8.56 -2.11
CA GLY A 169 3.19 -8.64 -2.26
C GLY A 169 2.60 -7.43 -2.96
N PHE A 170 1.36 -7.09 -2.60
CA PHE A 170 0.66 -5.96 -3.23
C PHE A 170 -0.38 -5.30 -2.30
N VAL A 171 -0.74 -4.08 -2.67
CA VAL A 171 -1.83 -3.29 -2.09
C VAL A 171 -2.94 -3.16 -3.13
N ASN A 172 -4.16 -3.53 -2.77
CA ASN A 172 -5.33 -3.45 -3.64
C ASN A 172 -6.38 -2.50 -3.05
N GLY A 173 -6.56 -1.34 -3.68
CA GLY A 173 -7.67 -0.45 -3.39
C GLY A 173 -8.96 -1.00 -3.99
N VAL A 174 -10.02 -1.13 -3.19
CA VAL A 174 -11.35 -1.52 -3.68
C VAL A 174 -12.20 -0.25 -3.79
N SER A 175 -12.67 0.04 -5.00
CA SER A 175 -13.46 1.25 -5.29
C SER A 175 -14.82 1.21 -4.59
N LYS A 176 -15.32 2.37 -4.20
CA LYS A 176 -16.70 2.54 -3.75
C LYS A 176 -17.67 2.18 -4.88
N ARG A 177 -18.68 1.37 -4.56
CA ARG A 177 -19.74 0.91 -5.47
C ARG A 177 -21.10 1.44 -5.04
N PRO A 178 -22.12 1.45 -5.91
CA PRO A 178 -23.49 1.75 -5.54
C PRO A 178 -23.95 0.91 -4.34
N THR A 179 -24.70 1.52 -3.43
CA THR A 179 -25.24 0.87 -2.24
C THR A 179 -26.71 0.55 -2.44
N SER A 180 -27.22 -0.49 -1.78
CA SER A 180 -28.65 -0.84 -1.77
C SER A 180 -29.49 0.19 -1.01
N GLU A 181 -28.87 0.89 -0.07
CA GLU A 181 -29.53 1.95 0.72
C GLU A 181 -29.15 3.33 0.19
N THR A 182 -30.07 4.28 0.25
CA THR A 182 -29.80 5.68 -0.09
C THR A 182 -28.71 6.25 0.80
N LEU A 183 -27.64 6.76 0.20
CA LEU A 183 -26.55 7.46 0.86
C LEU A 183 -26.48 8.90 0.35
N ARG A 184 -26.54 9.86 1.26
CA ARG A 184 -26.38 11.28 0.95
C ARG A 184 -25.55 11.92 2.06
N GLU A 185 -24.29 12.11 1.79
CA GLU A 185 -23.35 12.69 2.75
C GLU A 185 -22.55 13.82 2.10
N VAL A 186 -22.46 14.96 2.79
CA VAL A 186 -21.53 16.06 2.46
C VAL A 186 -20.73 16.39 3.70
N SER A 187 -19.41 16.56 3.55
CA SER A 187 -18.54 16.92 4.67
C SER A 187 -17.64 18.09 4.30
N VAL A 188 -17.44 18.99 5.25
CA VAL A 188 -16.45 20.07 5.19
C VAL A 188 -15.39 19.84 6.25
N GLN A 189 -14.14 20.11 5.89
CA GLN A 189 -12.98 19.91 6.77
C GLN A 189 -12.07 21.14 6.71
N GLY A 190 -11.60 21.58 7.88
CA GLY A 190 -10.54 22.55 8.06
C GLY A 190 -9.42 21.99 8.94
N GLY A 191 -8.26 22.61 8.93
CA GLY A 191 -7.16 22.12 9.75
C GLY A 191 -5.93 23.01 9.73
N LEU A 192 -4.84 22.50 10.28
CA LEU A 192 -3.53 23.15 10.19
C LEU A 192 -3.14 23.31 8.71
N HIS A 193 -2.16 24.15 8.44
CA HIS A 193 -1.63 24.41 7.09
C HIS A 193 -2.72 24.87 6.10
N ASN A 194 -3.56 25.83 6.53
CA ASN A 194 -4.63 26.43 5.71
C ASN A 194 -5.58 25.41 5.06
N ARG A 195 -5.69 24.20 5.61
CA ARG A 195 -6.46 23.12 5.04
C ARG A 195 -7.94 23.47 4.92
N LYS A 196 -8.48 23.27 3.74
CA LYS A 196 -9.90 23.37 3.40
C LYS A 196 -10.23 22.20 2.48
N GLN A 197 -11.22 21.41 2.85
CA GLN A 197 -11.65 20.26 2.04
C GLN A 197 -13.18 20.16 2.06
N LEU A 198 -13.73 19.84 0.90
CA LEU A 198 -15.13 19.47 0.71
C LEU A 198 -15.17 18.05 0.16
N THR A 199 -16.01 17.20 0.75
CA THR A 199 -16.31 15.88 0.20
C THR A 199 -17.80 15.69 0.05
N ALA A 200 -18.21 14.88 -0.94
CA ALA A 200 -19.58 14.46 -1.15
C ALA A 200 -19.62 12.99 -1.58
N ASP A 201 -20.59 12.24 -1.06
CA ASP A 201 -20.82 10.85 -1.39
C ASP A 201 -22.32 10.59 -1.51
N PHE A 202 -22.77 10.32 -2.72
CA PHE A 202 -24.18 10.11 -3.05
C PHE A 202 -24.36 8.75 -3.71
N SER A 203 -25.29 7.95 -3.21
CA SER A 203 -25.68 6.69 -3.84
C SER A 203 -27.18 6.47 -3.65
N ASP A 204 -27.84 6.00 -4.72
CA ASP A 204 -29.26 5.69 -4.69
C ASP A 204 -29.62 4.75 -5.85
N ALA A 205 -30.79 4.12 -5.77
CA ALA A 205 -31.39 3.40 -6.88
C ALA A 205 -32.02 4.39 -7.89
N ILE A 206 -31.75 4.19 -9.17
CA ILE A 206 -32.42 4.92 -10.27
C ILE A 206 -33.70 4.15 -10.67
N THR A 207 -33.59 2.81 -10.70
CA THR A 207 -34.68 1.86 -10.93
C THR A 207 -34.46 0.64 -10.06
N ASP A 208 -35.37 -0.31 -10.07
CA ASP A 208 -35.23 -1.60 -9.34
C ASP A 208 -33.96 -2.39 -9.75
N THR A 209 -33.41 -2.11 -10.92
CA THR A 209 -32.27 -2.85 -11.49
C THR A 209 -31.03 -1.97 -11.74
N LEU A 210 -31.15 -0.66 -11.56
CA LEU A 210 -30.06 0.28 -11.85
C LEU A 210 -29.82 1.20 -10.67
N SER A 211 -28.60 1.22 -10.16
CA SER A 211 -28.16 2.10 -9.07
C SER A 211 -26.91 2.90 -9.46
N TYR A 212 -26.67 4.01 -8.76
CA TYR A 212 -25.52 4.86 -8.98
C TYR A 212 -24.81 5.21 -7.68
N ARG A 213 -23.52 5.56 -7.79
CA ARG A 213 -22.79 6.27 -6.75
C ARG A 213 -21.93 7.38 -7.39
N LEU A 214 -21.87 8.52 -6.72
CA LEU A 214 -20.99 9.62 -7.08
C LEU A 214 -20.21 10.06 -5.86
N THR A 215 -18.89 9.94 -5.94
CA THR A 215 -17.97 10.37 -4.89
C THR A 215 -17.17 11.58 -5.40
N PHE A 216 -17.07 12.62 -4.58
CA PHE A 216 -16.35 13.86 -4.90
C PHE A 216 -15.47 14.31 -3.72
N LEU A 217 -14.26 14.79 -4.03
CA LEU A 217 -13.39 15.50 -3.09
C LEU A 217 -12.75 16.70 -3.77
N GLY A 218 -12.78 17.85 -3.10
CA GLY A 218 -12.02 19.05 -3.44
C GLY A 218 -11.21 19.52 -2.24
N ARG A 219 -9.90 19.64 -2.38
CA ARG A 219 -8.96 20.06 -1.34
C ARG A 219 -8.11 21.22 -1.82
N ASP A 220 -7.94 22.22 -0.94
CA ASP A 220 -7.00 23.33 -1.00
C ASP A 220 -6.26 23.34 0.35
N SER A 221 -4.96 23.10 0.34
CA SER A 221 -4.17 22.93 1.57
C SER A 221 -2.70 23.22 1.32
N ASP A 222 -2.04 23.88 2.25
CA ASP A 222 -0.59 23.88 2.34
C ASP A 222 -0.09 22.61 3.06
N THR A 223 1.21 22.51 3.28
CA THR A 223 1.89 21.49 4.08
C THR A 223 2.74 22.15 5.17
N ASN A 224 3.39 21.35 5.98
CA ASN A 224 4.36 21.84 6.97
C ASN A 224 5.64 22.42 6.34
N VAL A 225 5.91 22.17 5.05
CA VAL A 225 7.05 22.73 4.33
C VAL A 225 6.61 24.00 3.59
N GLU A 226 7.37 25.09 3.72
CA GLU A 226 7.07 26.35 3.06
C GLU A 226 6.91 26.17 1.54
N TYR A 227 6.01 26.93 0.95
CA TYR A 227 5.69 26.89 -0.51
C TYR A 227 5.16 25.54 -1.03
N MET A 228 5.02 24.50 -0.20
CA MET A 228 4.44 23.21 -0.62
C MET A 228 2.94 23.16 -0.34
N ASN A 229 2.16 23.00 -1.40
CA ASN A 229 0.73 22.77 -1.34
C ASN A 229 0.38 21.27 -1.45
N ASN A 230 -0.88 20.92 -1.14
CA ASN A 230 -1.45 19.57 -1.26
C ASN A 230 -2.89 19.68 -1.79
N ASP A 231 -3.01 20.23 -3.01
CA ASP A 231 -4.32 20.46 -3.63
C ASP A 231 -4.77 19.23 -4.41
N ARG A 232 -6.06 18.92 -4.32
CA ARG A 232 -6.64 17.78 -5.02
C ARG A 232 -8.08 18.01 -5.43
N ILE A 233 -8.40 17.55 -6.63
CA ILE A 233 -9.78 17.33 -7.08
C ILE A 233 -9.89 15.86 -7.44
N TYR A 234 -10.91 15.20 -6.91
CA TYR A 234 -11.23 13.80 -7.20
C TYR A 234 -12.73 13.67 -7.44
N ILE A 235 -13.10 12.94 -8.50
CA ILE A 235 -14.48 12.58 -8.80
C ILE A 235 -14.53 11.14 -9.29
N ALA A 236 -15.44 10.34 -8.73
CA ALA A 236 -15.60 8.95 -9.11
C ALA A 236 -17.08 8.58 -9.25
N PRO A 237 -17.60 8.52 -10.50
CA PRO A 237 -18.90 7.96 -10.79
C PRO A 237 -18.84 6.44 -10.82
N ALA A 238 -19.89 5.78 -10.34
CA ALA A 238 -20.15 4.35 -10.48
C ALA A 238 -21.61 4.12 -10.86
N LEU A 239 -21.85 3.12 -11.73
CA LEU A 239 -23.18 2.66 -12.11
C LEU A 239 -23.19 1.14 -11.99
N GLU A 240 -24.25 0.58 -11.42
CA GLU A 240 -24.44 -0.86 -11.33
C GLU A 240 -25.82 -1.23 -11.89
N TRP A 241 -25.79 -2.17 -12.83
CA TRP A 241 -26.97 -2.77 -13.42
C TRP A 241 -27.07 -4.22 -12.99
N LYS A 242 -28.13 -4.54 -12.24
CA LYS A 242 -28.48 -5.88 -11.76
C LYS A 242 -29.89 -6.21 -12.22
N PRO A 243 -30.05 -6.82 -13.43
CA PRO A 243 -31.35 -7.18 -13.95
C PRO A 243 -32.01 -8.32 -13.16
N ASP A 244 -31.19 -9.15 -12.53
CA ASP A 244 -31.56 -10.32 -11.71
C ASP A 244 -30.50 -10.59 -10.65
N GLU A 245 -30.65 -11.66 -9.85
CA GLU A 245 -29.73 -12.03 -8.78
C GLU A 245 -28.40 -12.64 -9.32
N ASP A 246 -28.41 -13.12 -10.56
CA ASP A 246 -27.30 -13.84 -11.17
C ASP A 246 -26.41 -12.96 -12.06
N THR A 247 -26.91 -11.81 -12.49
CA THR A 247 -26.23 -10.92 -13.42
C THR A 247 -25.93 -9.57 -12.79
N SER A 248 -24.66 -9.14 -12.85
CA SER A 248 -24.24 -7.80 -12.44
C SER A 248 -23.26 -7.21 -13.44
N LEU A 249 -23.47 -5.95 -13.80
CA LEU A 249 -22.55 -5.13 -14.56
C LEU A 249 -22.31 -3.82 -13.78
N THR A 250 -21.10 -3.64 -13.27
CA THR A 250 -20.70 -2.41 -12.58
C THR A 250 -19.71 -1.63 -13.44
N MET A 251 -20.04 -0.40 -13.78
CA MET A 251 -19.16 0.55 -14.46
C MET A 251 -18.50 1.44 -13.40
N LEU A 252 -17.18 1.54 -13.41
CA LEU A 252 -16.38 2.29 -12.46
C LEU A 252 -15.50 3.29 -13.19
N GLY A 253 -15.55 4.55 -12.78
CA GLY A 253 -14.66 5.58 -13.32
C GLY A 253 -14.12 6.48 -12.22
N PHE A 254 -13.00 7.13 -12.48
CA PHE A 254 -12.55 8.26 -11.68
C PHE A 254 -11.71 9.22 -12.51
N TYR A 255 -11.69 10.46 -12.07
CA TYR A 255 -10.75 11.48 -12.49
C TYR A 255 -10.14 12.14 -11.26
N GLN A 256 -8.81 12.30 -11.28
CA GLN A 256 -8.06 12.93 -10.20
C GLN A 256 -7.08 13.95 -10.77
N LYS A 257 -7.10 15.15 -10.19
CA LYS A 257 -6.08 16.16 -10.42
C LYS A 257 -5.40 16.47 -9.10
N THR A 258 -4.07 16.33 -9.09
CA THR A 258 -3.24 16.68 -7.93
C THR A 258 -2.30 17.82 -8.33
N SER A 259 -2.17 18.82 -7.45
CA SER A 259 -1.19 19.90 -7.60
C SER A 259 -0.42 20.04 -6.30
N THR A 260 0.90 19.88 -6.39
CA THR A 260 1.80 19.94 -5.25
C THR A 260 3.21 20.35 -5.71
N ARG A 261 4.18 20.30 -4.82
CA ARG A 261 5.61 20.32 -5.12
C ARG A 261 6.26 19.05 -4.61
N PHE A 262 7.37 18.66 -5.23
CA PHE A 262 8.09 17.46 -4.83
C PHE A 262 9.00 17.78 -3.64
N PRO A 263 8.94 17.01 -2.56
CA PRO A 263 9.84 17.17 -1.43
C PRO A 263 11.22 16.66 -1.83
N ALA A 264 12.15 17.55 -2.08
CA ALA A 264 13.50 17.16 -2.44
C ALA A 264 14.23 16.59 -1.21
N ALA A 265 14.77 15.37 -1.37
CA ALA A 265 15.56 14.74 -0.33
C ALA A 265 16.91 15.41 -0.14
N LEU A 266 17.35 15.49 1.11
CA LEU A 266 18.59 16.10 1.56
C LEU A 266 19.66 15.06 1.87
N PRO A 267 20.96 15.37 1.76
CA PRO A 267 22.00 14.55 2.31
C PRO A 267 21.77 14.26 3.81
N TYR A 268 22.10 13.06 4.25
CA TYR A 268 21.92 12.62 5.64
C TYR A 268 22.58 13.55 6.65
N GLU A 269 23.77 14.05 6.36
CA GLU A 269 24.57 14.93 7.19
C GLU A 269 23.87 16.25 7.55
N ILE A 270 22.92 16.67 6.69
CA ILE A 270 22.14 17.89 6.94
C ILE A 270 20.93 17.58 7.82
N VAL A 271 20.28 16.45 7.58
CA VAL A 271 19.00 16.08 8.23
C VAL A 271 19.21 15.70 9.69
N GLU A 272 20.28 14.98 9.99
CA GLU A 272 20.59 14.52 11.36
C GLU A 272 21.45 15.51 12.18
N GLY A 273 21.87 16.61 11.58
CA GLY A 273 22.80 17.52 12.24
C GLY A 273 24.16 16.88 12.55
N ILE A 274 24.52 15.85 11.84
CA ILE A 274 25.74 15.07 12.01
C ILE A 274 26.86 15.69 11.18
N GLY A 275 27.16 16.82 11.47
CA GLY A 275 28.42 17.46 11.21
C GLY A 275 28.64 18.33 12.42
N ASN A 276 29.82 18.39 12.95
CA ASN A 276 30.18 19.42 13.90
C ASN A 276 30.09 20.83 13.25
N GLY A 277 29.29 20.97 12.21
CA GLY A 277 29.00 22.22 11.52
C GLY A 277 27.93 23.00 12.27
N PRO A 278 27.99 24.34 12.24
CA PRO A 278 27.03 25.21 12.92
C PRO A 278 25.62 25.17 12.29
N PHE A 279 25.35 24.28 11.36
CA PHE A 279 24.14 24.33 10.52
C PHE A 279 23.07 23.35 11.02
N ILE A 280 21.93 23.90 11.45
CA ILE A 280 20.68 23.16 11.70
C ILE A 280 19.67 23.70 10.71
N LEU A 281 19.23 22.85 9.77
CA LEU A 281 18.16 23.20 8.83
C LEU A 281 16.82 23.22 9.55
N ASP A 282 16.09 24.30 9.39
CA ASP A 282 14.69 24.32 9.81
C ASP A 282 13.88 23.36 8.92
N ARG A 283 13.04 22.52 9.52
CA ARG A 283 12.38 21.40 8.85
C ARG A 283 11.28 21.82 7.87
N ASP A 284 10.82 23.06 7.99
CA ASP A 284 9.89 23.69 7.07
C ASP A 284 10.58 24.40 5.90
N THR A 285 11.92 24.47 5.89
CA THR A 285 12.68 25.13 4.83
C THR A 285 12.47 24.46 3.48
N PHE A 286 12.02 25.25 2.52
CA PHE A 286 11.90 24.80 1.13
C PHE A 286 13.25 24.98 0.41
N ILE A 287 13.78 23.90 -0.17
CA ILE A 287 15.07 23.95 -0.87
C ILE A 287 14.93 24.11 -2.40
N GLY A 288 13.69 24.19 -2.88
CA GLY A 288 13.34 24.37 -4.29
C GLY A 288 13.37 25.83 -4.72
N GLU A 289 12.71 26.11 -5.82
CA GLU A 289 12.41 27.45 -6.34
C GLU A 289 10.90 27.61 -6.49
N PRO A 290 10.23 28.48 -5.69
CA PRO A 290 8.76 28.60 -5.67
C PRO A 290 8.11 28.84 -7.03
N ASP A 291 8.78 29.61 -7.91
CA ASP A 291 8.27 29.91 -9.24
C ASP A 291 8.57 28.82 -10.30
N TYR A 292 9.46 27.90 -9.99
CA TYR A 292 9.86 26.82 -10.89
C TYR A 292 9.27 25.46 -10.48
N ASP A 293 9.38 25.11 -9.19
CA ASP A 293 9.01 23.81 -8.67
C ASP A 293 7.49 23.60 -8.74
N ARG A 294 7.11 22.51 -9.33
CA ARG A 294 5.71 22.05 -9.40
C ARG A 294 5.64 20.58 -9.72
N MET A 295 4.62 19.94 -9.22
CA MET A 295 4.22 18.59 -9.59
C MET A 295 2.70 18.59 -9.78
N LYS A 296 2.27 18.49 -11.05
CA LYS A 296 0.85 18.46 -11.42
C LYS A 296 0.57 17.17 -12.15
N THR A 297 -0.33 16.37 -11.59
CA THR A 297 -0.76 15.11 -12.17
C THR A 297 -2.23 15.16 -12.49
N ASN A 298 -2.60 14.77 -13.70
CA ASN A 298 -3.97 14.48 -14.09
C ASN A 298 -4.03 12.99 -14.39
N MET A 299 -4.87 12.26 -13.68
CA MET A 299 -5.04 10.82 -13.84
C MET A 299 -6.53 10.48 -13.94
N GLY A 300 -6.88 9.61 -14.86
CA GLY A 300 -8.24 9.11 -14.99
C GLY A 300 -8.28 7.65 -15.38
N ALA A 301 -9.35 6.98 -15.01
CA ALA A 301 -9.62 5.62 -15.44
C ALA A 301 -11.12 5.41 -15.64
N LEU A 302 -11.44 4.50 -16.56
CA LEU A 302 -12.79 4.02 -16.80
C LEU A 302 -12.73 2.52 -17.07
N GLY A 303 -13.64 1.77 -16.45
CA GLY A 303 -13.69 0.33 -16.59
C GLY A 303 -15.05 -0.25 -16.25
N TYR A 304 -15.13 -1.57 -16.37
CA TYR A 304 -16.31 -2.32 -15.97
C TYR A 304 -15.92 -3.62 -15.26
N GLU A 305 -16.84 -4.12 -14.47
CA GLU A 305 -16.84 -5.45 -13.88
C GLU A 305 -18.17 -6.09 -14.24
N PHE A 306 -18.12 -7.25 -14.91
CA PHE A 306 -19.27 -8.05 -15.27
C PHE A 306 -19.19 -9.38 -14.57
N THR A 307 -20.27 -9.84 -13.97
CA THR A 307 -20.41 -11.19 -13.42
C THR A 307 -21.74 -11.77 -13.84
N HIS A 308 -21.72 -13.09 -14.15
CA HIS A 308 -22.93 -13.84 -14.43
C HIS A 308 -22.80 -15.26 -13.86
N ARG A 309 -23.80 -15.71 -13.12
CA ARG A 309 -23.93 -17.08 -12.62
C ARG A 309 -24.95 -17.83 -13.47
N PHE A 310 -24.52 -18.88 -14.13
CA PHE A 310 -25.39 -19.76 -14.94
C PHE A 310 -26.20 -20.70 -14.04
N ASP A 311 -27.28 -21.29 -14.58
CA ASP A 311 -28.16 -22.22 -13.85
C ASP A 311 -27.46 -23.44 -13.24
N ASN A 312 -26.28 -23.80 -13.73
CA ASN A 312 -25.42 -24.88 -13.24
C ASN A 312 -24.33 -24.40 -12.26
N ASP A 313 -24.51 -23.24 -11.64
CA ASP A 313 -23.59 -22.60 -10.69
C ASP A 313 -22.21 -22.23 -11.25
N ILE A 314 -22.00 -22.34 -12.58
CA ILE A 314 -20.79 -21.79 -13.20
C ILE A 314 -20.85 -20.26 -13.15
N ARG A 315 -19.83 -19.64 -12.59
CA ARG A 315 -19.71 -18.18 -12.53
C ARG A 315 -18.69 -17.69 -13.55
N PHE A 316 -19.11 -16.83 -14.45
CA PHE A 316 -18.25 -16.08 -15.35
C PHE A 316 -18.03 -14.67 -14.80
N SER A 317 -16.77 -14.21 -14.82
CA SER A 317 -16.41 -12.84 -14.44
C SER A 317 -15.48 -12.25 -15.51
N ALA A 318 -15.71 -10.97 -15.85
CA ALA A 318 -14.85 -10.24 -16.77
C ALA A 318 -14.70 -8.79 -16.27
N LYS A 319 -13.47 -8.31 -16.22
CA LYS A 319 -13.13 -6.95 -15.81
C LYS A 319 -12.24 -6.31 -16.86
N SER A 320 -12.47 -5.04 -17.13
CA SER A 320 -11.58 -4.26 -18.01
C SER A 320 -11.44 -2.85 -17.48
N ARG A 321 -10.26 -2.25 -17.70
CA ARG A 321 -9.98 -0.86 -17.34
C ARG A 321 -9.02 -0.24 -18.33
N TYR A 322 -9.35 0.96 -18.77
CA TYR A 322 -8.43 1.89 -19.41
C TYR A 322 -8.06 2.98 -18.42
N TYR A 323 -6.78 3.36 -18.37
CA TYR A 323 -6.32 4.51 -17.62
C TYR A 323 -5.39 5.39 -18.45
N GLU A 324 -5.32 6.66 -18.06
CA GLU A 324 -4.40 7.65 -18.62
C GLU A 324 -3.91 8.58 -17.51
N SER A 325 -2.63 8.97 -17.60
CA SER A 325 -2.01 9.94 -16.70
C SER A 325 -1.11 10.88 -17.47
N ASP A 326 -1.12 12.16 -17.06
CA ASP A 326 -0.24 13.22 -17.54
C ASP A 326 0.39 13.93 -16.34
N LEU A 327 1.73 13.99 -16.30
CA LEU A 327 2.52 14.56 -15.22
C LEU A 327 3.44 15.67 -15.73
N ASP A 328 3.28 16.89 -15.23
CA ASP A 328 4.26 18.00 -15.35
C ASP A 328 5.00 18.13 -14.01
N TRP A 329 6.28 17.78 -14.02
CA TRP A 329 7.10 17.69 -12.82
C TRP A 329 8.42 18.43 -12.98
N ARG A 330 8.54 19.54 -12.27
CA ARG A 330 9.74 20.37 -12.19
C ARG A 330 10.14 20.54 -10.76
N TYR A 331 11.41 20.38 -10.47
CA TYR A 331 11.89 20.56 -9.10
C TYR A 331 13.41 20.72 -9.04
N MET A 332 13.87 21.34 -7.96
CA MET A 332 15.27 21.38 -7.59
C MET A 332 15.64 20.18 -6.74
N MET A 333 16.80 19.61 -7.03
CA MET A 333 17.39 18.50 -6.27
C MET A 333 18.69 18.94 -5.65
N ALA A 334 18.99 18.49 -4.41
CA ALA A 334 20.31 18.56 -3.83
C ALA A 334 21.31 17.72 -4.63
N GLN A 335 22.49 18.26 -4.88
CA GLN A 335 23.63 17.46 -5.34
C GLN A 335 24.19 16.64 -4.16
N THR A 336 24.56 15.40 -4.41
CA THR A 336 25.00 14.43 -3.39
C THR A 336 26.40 13.87 -3.67
N SER A 337 27.21 14.56 -4.51
CA SER A 337 28.63 14.24 -4.59
C SER A 337 29.32 14.56 -3.24
N ALA A 338 30.39 13.83 -2.91
CA ALA A 338 31.11 14.05 -1.67
C ALA A 338 31.57 15.51 -1.49
N GLU A 339 31.93 16.18 -2.59
CA GLU A 339 32.30 17.60 -2.56
C GLU A 339 31.11 18.49 -2.22
N ALA A 340 29.93 18.25 -2.83
CA ALA A 340 28.72 19.03 -2.56
C ALA A 340 28.24 18.84 -1.12
N VAL A 341 28.31 17.61 -0.61
CA VAL A 341 27.96 17.28 0.79
C VAL A 341 28.92 17.99 1.75
N ASN A 342 30.22 17.93 1.52
CA ASN A 342 31.23 18.61 2.33
C ASN A 342 31.05 20.13 2.27
N GLN A 343 30.74 20.69 1.10
CA GLN A 343 30.49 22.13 0.94
C GLN A 343 29.32 22.59 1.81
N VAL A 344 28.16 21.92 1.69
CA VAL A 344 26.98 22.32 2.45
C VAL A 344 27.17 22.14 3.95
N ALA A 345 27.86 21.09 4.38
CA ALA A 345 28.15 20.86 5.80
C ALA A 345 29.05 21.94 6.39
N GLN A 346 29.94 22.56 5.60
CA GLN A 346 30.87 23.62 6.05
C GLN A 346 30.30 25.03 5.92
N THR A 347 29.50 25.29 4.91
CA THR A 347 29.11 26.66 4.51
C THR A 347 27.61 26.93 4.60
N GLY A 348 26.77 25.88 4.68
CA GLY A 348 25.33 26.01 4.52
C GLY A 348 24.86 26.20 3.07
N ILE A 349 25.80 26.28 2.10
CA ILE A 349 25.47 26.50 0.67
C ILE A 349 25.21 25.15 -0.01
N LEU A 350 23.95 24.90 -0.36
CA LEU A 350 23.51 23.69 -1.04
C LEU A 350 23.64 23.83 -2.55
N ALA A 351 24.50 23.02 -3.15
CA ALA A 351 24.56 22.89 -4.61
C ALA A 351 23.33 22.13 -5.11
N ARG A 352 22.68 22.65 -6.17
CA ARG A 352 21.43 22.12 -6.73
C ARG A 352 21.55 21.73 -8.20
N GLN A 353 20.62 20.85 -8.62
CA GLN A 353 20.32 20.57 -10.02
C GLN A 353 18.82 20.79 -10.24
N TYR A 354 18.45 21.29 -11.41
CA TYR A 354 17.06 21.26 -11.81
C TYR A 354 16.70 19.91 -12.45
N SER A 355 15.46 19.48 -12.28
CA SER A 355 14.80 18.46 -13.07
C SER A 355 13.58 19.08 -13.74
N ASP A 356 13.46 18.89 -15.05
CA ASP A 356 12.31 19.28 -15.88
C ASP A 356 11.81 18.00 -16.54
N ARG A 357 10.66 17.52 -16.10
CA ARG A 357 10.13 16.23 -16.51
C ARG A 357 8.67 16.33 -16.91
N HIS A 358 8.32 15.65 -17.99
CA HIS A 358 6.96 15.48 -18.44
C HIS A 358 6.73 14.03 -18.81
N ASP A 359 5.78 13.39 -18.12
CA ASP A 359 5.46 11.99 -18.31
C ASP A 359 4.03 11.83 -18.81
N ARG A 360 3.83 10.86 -19.68
CA ARG A 360 2.52 10.41 -20.14
C ARG A 360 2.45 8.90 -19.99
N ALA A 361 1.42 8.43 -19.33
CA ALA A 361 1.15 7.02 -19.20
C ALA A 361 -0.25 6.70 -19.67
N LYS A 362 -0.41 5.54 -20.30
CA LYS A 362 -1.71 4.96 -20.63
C LYS A 362 -1.64 3.46 -20.53
N GLY A 363 -2.75 2.83 -20.21
CA GLY A 363 -2.81 1.39 -20.13
C GLY A 363 -4.21 0.85 -20.27
N PHE A 364 -4.26 -0.39 -20.72
CA PHE A 364 -5.46 -1.19 -20.77
C PHE A 364 -5.21 -2.50 -20.03
N THR A 365 -6.08 -2.83 -19.09
CA THR A 365 -6.03 -4.05 -18.30
C THR A 365 -7.32 -4.83 -18.51
N HIS A 366 -7.22 -6.14 -18.68
CA HIS A 366 -8.35 -7.04 -18.79
C HIS A 366 -8.07 -8.29 -17.95
N ASP A 367 -9.09 -8.80 -17.27
CA ASP A 367 -9.08 -10.08 -16.55
C ASP A 367 -10.43 -10.75 -16.75
N MET A 368 -10.42 -12.00 -17.17
CA MET A 368 -11.62 -12.82 -17.26
C MET A 368 -11.38 -14.20 -16.67
N ASN A 369 -12.39 -14.72 -16.01
CA ASN A 369 -12.31 -16.04 -15.42
C ASN A 369 -13.66 -16.74 -15.35
N VAL A 370 -13.57 -18.06 -15.19
CA VAL A 370 -14.69 -18.96 -14.94
C VAL A 370 -14.40 -19.69 -13.64
N ALA A 371 -15.35 -19.65 -12.72
CA ALA A 371 -15.30 -20.40 -11.47
C ALA A 371 -16.44 -21.41 -11.42
N PHE A 372 -16.18 -22.61 -10.94
CA PHE A 372 -17.16 -23.68 -10.81
C PHE A 372 -16.75 -24.71 -9.77
N ASP A 373 -17.73 -25.37 -9.16
CA ASP A 373 -17.52 -26.38 -8.15
C ASP A 373 -17.76 -27.79 -8.72
N VAL A 374 -16.93 -28.75 -8.32
CA VAL A 374 -17.02 -30.16 -8.73
C VAL A 374 -16.67 -31.07 -7.56
N ASP A 375 -17.52 -32.07 -7.30
CA ASP A 375 -17.24 -33.07 -6.29
C ASP A 375 -16.61 -34.34 -6.89
N THR A 376 -15.51 -34.80 -6.29
CA THR A 376 -14.85 -36.05 -6.65
C THR A 376 -14.77 -36.99 -5.44
N GLY A 377 -15.84 -37.70 -5.16
CA GLY A 377 -15.99 -38.54 -3.97
C GLY A 377 -16.04 -37.70 -2.70
N PRO A 378 -15.05 -37.80 -1.77
CA PRO A 378 -15.05 -37.04 -0.52
C PRO A 378 -14.44 -35.62 -0.67
N LEU A 379 -13.98 -35.25 -1.87
CA LEU A 379 -13.34 -33.98 -2.14
C LEU A 379 -14.29 -33.03 -2.87
N SER A 380 -14.43 -31.82 -2.36
CA SER A 380 -15.09 -30.72 -3.08
C SER A 380 -14.05 -29.79 -3.66
N HIS A 381 -14.09 -29.53 -4.95
CA HIS A 381 -13.17 -28.71 -5.71
C HIS A 381 -13.85 -27.41 -6.11
N SER A 382 -13.28 -26.25 -5.74
CA SER A 382 -13.67 -24.95 -6.28
C SER A 382 -12.61 -24.49 -7.26
N LEU A 383 -12.89 -24.69 -8.53
CA LEU A 383 -11.97 -24.43 -9.65
C LEU A 383 -12.12 -23.02 -10.17
N LEU A 384 -11.00 -22.36 -10.45
CA LEU A 384 -10.93 -21.05 -11.11
C LEU A 384 -9.95 -21.14 -12.29
N VAL A 385 -10.42 -20.87 -13.49
CA VAL A 385 -9.60 -20.79 -14.71
C VAL A 385 -9.74 -19.38 -15.26
N GLY A 386 -8.63 -18.74 -15.58
CA GLY A 386 -8.70 -17.38 -16.09
C GLY A 386 -7.56 -17.00 -17.01
N TYR A 387 -7.77 -15.86 -17.65
CA TYR A 387 -6.84 -15.20 -18.54
C TYR A 387 -6.81 -13.71 -18.19
N ASP A 388 -5.63 -13.12 -18.14
CA ASP A 388 -5.47 -11.67 -18.05
C ASP A 388 -4.54 -11.12 -19.14
N PHE A 389 -4.74 -9.85 -19.39
CA PHE A 389 -4.02 -9.08 -20.39
C PHE A 389 -3.72 -7.68 -19.84
N TYR A 390 -2.53 -7.20 -20.11
CA TYR A 390 -2.06 -5.89 -19.70
C TYR A 390 -1.23 -5.29 -20.83
N ASP A 391 -1.64 -4.11 -21.32
CA ASP A 391 -0.93 -3.33 -22.34
C ASP A 391 -0.74 -1.91 -21.82
N THR A 392 0.50 -1.46 -21.71
CA THR A 392 0.81 -0.13 -21.22
C THR A 392 1.90 0.54 -22.02
N THR A 393 1.77 1.85 -22.12
CA THR A 393 2.81 2.74 -22.65
C THR A 393 3.10 3.82 -21.61
N TYR A 394 4.36 4.00 -21.31
CA TYR A 394 4.89 5.07 -20.50
C TYR A 394 5.93 5.84 -21.31
N ASP A 395 5.77 7.17 -21.43
CA ASP A 395 6.62 8.06 -22.21
C ASP A 395 7.07 9.23 -21.33
N SER A 396 8.37 9.38 -21.13
CA SER A 396 8.95 10.37 -20.22
C SER A 396 9.97 11.24 -20.93
N ASP A 397 9.77 12.53 -20.92
CA ASP A 397 10.82 13.53 -21.21
C ASP A 397 11.45 13.96 -19.89
N ASN A 398 12.79 13.94 -19.78
CA ASN A 398 13.49 14.26 -18.54
C ASN A 398 14.83 14.96 -18.80
N PHE A 399 14.91 16.23 -18.43
CA PHE A 399 16.09 17.06 -18.56
C PHE A 399 16.64 17.46 -17.20
N ARG A 400 17.94 17.30 -17.00
CA ARG A 400 18.62 17.65 -15.76
C ARG A 400 19.93 18.36 -16.03
N ALA A 401 20.23 19.41 -15.28
CA ALA A 401 21.55 20.05 -15.25
C ALA A 401 21.74 20.86 -13.95
N ALA A 402 22.94 21.41 -13.76
CA ALA A 402 23.24 22.28 -12.64
C ALA A 402 22.28 23.48 -12.59
N ALA A 403 21.90 23.84 -11.38
CA ALA A 403 21.06 25.00 -11.05
C ALA A 403 21.76 25.89 -10.03
N PRO A 404 21.32 27.14 -9.82
CA PRO A 404 21.87 28.00 -8.79
C PRO A 404 21.82 27.34 -7.41
N SER A 405 22.90 27.45 -6.65
CA SER A 405 22.96 27.01 -5.26
C SER A 405 22.05 27.88 -4.39
N ILE A 406 21.66 27.36 -3.23
CA ILE A 406 20.89 28.08 -2.22
C ILE A 406 21.66 28.12 -0.89
N ASP A 407 21.66 29.26 -0.22
CA ASP A 407 22.17 29.36 1.16
C ASP A 407 21.07 28.95 2.14
N LEU A 408 21.27 27.84 2.81
CA LEU A 408 20.30 27.30 3.76
C LEU A 408 20.24 28.09 5.06
N ASN A 409 21.25 28.93 5.36
CA ASN A 409 21.23 29.84 6.53
C ASN A 409 20.33 31.06 6.30
N ASN A 410 20.16 31.45 5.02
CA ASN A 410 19.31 32.57 4.61
C ASN A 410 18.78 32.32 3.20
N PRO A 411 17.74 31.47 3.05
CA PRO A 411 17.23 31.09 1.75
C PRO A 411 16.72 32.28 0.93
N VAL A 412 17.33 32.52 -0.23
CA VAL A 412 16.91 33.56 -1.18
C VAL A 412 16.52 32.87 -2.49
N TYR A 413 15.25 33.05 -2.87
CA TYR A 413 14.66 32.44 -4.06
C TYR A 413 14.69 33.40 -5.25
N GLY A 414 14.39 32.89 -6.47
CA GLY A 414 14.26 33.68 -7.70
C GLY A 414 15.56 33.84 -8.47
N ALA A 415 16.60 33.07 -8.17
CA ALA A 415 17.81 33.06 -8.97
C ALA A 415 17.54 32.61 -10.41
N SER A 416 17.92 33.41 -11.39
CA SER A 416 17.66 33.12 -12.82
C SER A 416 18.54 31.95 -13.32
N PHE A 417 17.93 31.05 -14.07
CA PHE A 417 18.61 29.96 -14.79
C PHE A 417 17.80 29.59 -16.06
N THR A 418 18.41 28.85 -16.96
CA THR A 418 17.78 28.44 -18.20
C THR A 418 17.72 26.92 -18.26
N VAL A 419 16.51 26.37 -18.48
CA VAL A 419 16.32 24.96 -18.73
C VAL A 419 16.80 24.59 -20.14
N ASN A 420 17.79 23.71 -20.20
CA ASN A 420 18.28 23.21 -21.49
C ASN A 420 17.48 21.96 -21.89
N ARG A 421 16.63 22.09 -22.90
CA ARG A 421 15.83 20.97 -23.47
C ARG A 421 16.41 20.47 -24.79
N ASP A 422 17.71 20.49 -24.96
CA ASP A 422 18.35 19.83 -26.11
C ASP A 422 17.94 18.37 -26.17
N PRO A 423 17.34 17.86 -27.25
CA PRO A 423 16.92 16.46 -27.38
C PRO A 423 18.04 15.46 -27.09
N ALA A 424 19.29 15.75 -27.41
CA ALA A 424 20.44 14.91 -27.11
C ALA A 424 20.73 14.77 -25.59
N ARG A 425 20.10 15.60 -24.75
CA ARG A 425 20.21 15.58 -23.31
C ARG A 425 18.96 15.02 -22.64
N ASN A 426 17.98 14.59 -23.41
CA ASN A 426 16.77 13.98 -22.88
C ASN A 426 17.12 12.61 -22.27
N ARG A 427 17.01 12.49 -20.94
CA ARG A 427 17.27 11.27 -20.18
C ARG A 427 16.04 10.36 -20.11
N GLY A 428 14.95 10.79 -20.73
CA GLY A 428 13.70 10.07 -20.76
C GLY A 428 13.69 8.96 -21.79
N ALA A 429 12.65 8.17 -21.73
CA ALA A 429 12.43 7.05 -22.61
C ALA A 429 10.94 6.74 -22.76
N LYS A 430 10.61 6.05 -23.85
CA LYS A 430 9.30 5.43 -24.04
C LYS A 430 9.42 3.94 -23.74
N THR A 431 8.59 3.45 -22.84
CA THR A 431 8.48 2.02 -22.51
C THR A 431 7.09 1.52 -22.86
N THR A 432 7.01 0.42 -23.60
CA THR A 432 5.77 -0.30 -23.85
C THR A 432 5.90 -1.69 -23.22
N THR A 433 4.89 -2.12 -22.49
CA THR A 433 4.84 -3.46 -21.90
C THR A 433 3.53 -4.12 -22.25
N VAL A 434 3.61 -5.30 -22.86
CA VAL A 434 2.46 -6.17 -23.14
C VAL A 434 2.64 -7.46 -22.36
N GLN A 435 1.63 -7.87 -21.63
CA GLN A 435 1.63 -9.12 -20.87
C GLN A 435 0.36 -9.90 -21.11
N HIS A 436 0.51 -11.21 -21.27
CA HIS A 436 -0.56 -12.21 -21.27
C HIS A 436 -0.34 -13.21 -20.16
N GLY A 437 -1.39 -13.60 -19.45
CA GLY A 437 -1.32 -14.62 -18.42
C GLY A 437 -2.48 -15.58 -18.46
N ILE A 438 -2.20 -16.87 -18.31
CA ILE A 438 -3.20 -17.90 -18.11
C ILE A 438 -3.01 -18.49 -16.73
N TYR A 439 -4.06 -18.62 -15.95
CA TYR A 439 -3.98 -19.17 -14.60
C TYR A 439 -5.08 -20.18 -14.31
N LEU A 440 -4.72 -21.15 -13.46
CA LEU A 440 -5.61 -22.17 -12.91
C LEU A 440 -5.41 -22.23 -11.40
N GLN A 441 -6.50 -22.28 -10.66
CA GLN A 441 -6.50 -22.50 -9.23
C GLN A 441 -7.55 -23.55 -8.87
N ASP A 442 -7.23 -24.40 -7.89
CA ASP A 442 -8.14 -25.34 -7.27
C ASP A 442 -8.09 -25.18 -5.75
N LYS A 443 -9.24 -24.91 -5.14
CA LYS A 443 -9.43 -24.99 -3.71
C LYS A 443 -10.17 -26.28 -3.40
N ILE A 444 -9.47 -27.24 -2.80
CA ILE A 444 -9.96 -28.57 -2.46
C ILE A 444 -10.36 -28.58 -1.00
N THR A 445 -11.62 -28.85 -0.72
CA THR A 445 -12.11 -29.04 0.66
C THR A 445 -12.32 -30.53 0.91
N PHE A 446 -11.77 -31.00 2.04
CA PHE A 446 -11.90 -32.38 2.52
C PHE A 446 -12.37 -32.39 3.97
N ASP A 447 -13.34 -33.25 4.27
CA ASP A 447 -13.90 -33.43 5.63
C ASP A 447 -14.36 -32.08 6.26
N GLU A 448 -14.84 -31.15 5.40
CA GLU A 448 -15.29 -29.80 5.78
C GLU A 448 -14.28 -28.95 6.55
N ARG A 449 -13.10 -29.49 6.90
CA ARG A 449 -12.08 -28.87 7.77
C ARG A 449 -10.76 -28.63 7.07
N TRP A 450 -10.38 -29.47 6.14
CA TRP A 450 -9.12 -29.34 5.42
C TRP A 450 -9.36 -28.59 4.11
N ASN A 451 -8.69 -27.47 3.95
CA ASN A 451 -8.72 -26.65 2.75
C ASN A 451 -7.32 -26.62 2.14
N VAL A 452 -7.19 -27.20 0.94
CA VAL A 452 -5.94 -27.21 0.16
C VAL A 452 -6.11 -26.26 -1.02
N LEU A 453 -5.19 -25.31 -1.17
CA LEU A 453 -5.16 -24.37 -2.28
C LEU A 453 -3.98 -24.70 -3.18
N LEU A 454 -4.24 -24.99 -4.45
CA LEU A 454 -3.24 -25.18 -5.48
C LEU A 454 -3.45 -24.16 -6.59
N GLY A 455 -2.37 -23.63 -7.14
CA GLY A 455 -2.44 -22.68 -8.23
C GLY A 455 -1.22 -22.75 -9.13
N VAL A 456 -1.45 -22.57 -10.42
CA VAL A 456 -0.40 -22.45 -11.44
C VAL A 456 -0.75 -21.35 -12.42
N ARG A 457 0.25 -20.66 -12.90
CA ARG A 457 0.12 -19.59 -13.88
C ARG A 457 1.30 -19.61 -14.84
N HIS A 458 1.04 -19.29 -16.09
CA HIS A 458 2.07 -19.02 -17.09
C HIS A 458 1.87 -17.63 -17.68
N ASP A 459 2.96 -16.86 -17.74
CA ASP A 459 2.99 -15.49 -18.26
C ASP A 459 3.95 -15.38 -19.43
N TRP A 460 3.55 -14.57 -20.40
CA TRP A 460 4.36 -14.03 -21.49
C TRP A 460 4.37 -12.51 -21.35
N ALA A 461 5.54 -11.91 -21.39
CA ALA A 461 5.70 -10.46 -21.26
C ALA A 461 6.72 -9.95 -22.27
N ASP A 462 6.28 -8.99 -23.07
CA ASP A 462 7.09 -8.29 -24.06
C ASP A 462 7.28 -6.85 -23.58
N GLN A 463 8.54 -6.38 -23.59
CA GLN A 463 8.89 -5.00 -23.22
C GLN A 463 9.74 -4.38 -24.31
N ASP A 464 9.28 -3.22 -24.80
CA ASP A 464 10.04 -2.35 -25.70
C ASP A 464 10.43 -1.08 -24.98
N PHE A 465 11.69 -0.72 -25.07
CA PHE A 465 12.26 0.45 -24.46
C PHE A 465 13.03 1.28 -25.49
N GLY A 466 12.68 2.55 -25.66
CA GLY A 466 13.30 3.46 -26.62
C GLY A 466 13.82 4.73 -25.95
N TYR A 467 15.12 4.99 -26.04
CA TYR A 467 15.77 6.20 -25.51
C TYR A 467 15.52 7.39 -26.42
N HIS A 468 15.09 8.52 -25.82
CA HIS A 468 14.88 9.76 -26.60
C HIS A 468 16.19 10.43 -27.06
N ALA A 469 17.26 10.33 -26.26
CA ALA A 469 18.52 11.03 -26.55
C ALA A 469 19.22 10.55 -27.83
N ASN A 470 19.12 9.28 -28.17
CA ASN A 470 19.88 8.63 -29.26
C ASN A 470 19.04 7.75 -30.18
N ASN A 471 17.73 7.67 -29.95
CA ASN A 471 16.79 6.81 -30.66
C ASN A 471 17.15 5.30 -30.63
N GLN A 472 17.97 4.87 -29.68
CA GLN A 472 18.21 3.45 -29.46
C GLN A 472 16.98 2.79 -28.88
N SER A 473 16.70 1.56 -29.29
CA SER A 473 15.61 0.75 -28.76
C SER A 473 16.10 -0.63 -28.36
N ILE A 474 15.52 -1.15 -27.30
CA ILE A 474 15.81 -2.49 -26.77
C ILE A 474 14.47 -3.19 -26.58
N SER A 475 14.34 -4.41 -27.12
CA SER A 475 13.17 -5.26 -26.92
C SER A 475 13.55 -6.46 -26.09
N ARG A 476 12.67 -6.85 -25.17
CA ARG A 476 12.86 -8.00 -24.27
C ARG A 476 11.58 -8.81 -24.20
N ASN A 477 11.73 -10.12 -24.36
CA ASN A 477 10.66 -11.08 -24.15
C ASN A 477 11.00 -11.91 -22.92
N SER A 478 10.03 -12.13 -22.08
CA SER A 478 10.18 -12.91 -20.86
C SER A 478 8.98 -13.85 -20.71
N GLU A 479 9.23 -15.07 -20.30
CA GLU A 479 8.17 -16.00 -19.93
C GLU A 479 8.48 -16.66 -18.59
N LYS A 480 7.44 -16.98 -17.83
CA LYS A 480 7.58 -17.63 -16.53
C LYS A 480 6.35 -18.40 -16.13
N THR A 481 6.59 -19.63 -15.67
CA THR A 481 5.58 -20.38 -14.92
C THR A 481 5.82 -20.17 -13.44
N THR A 482 4.77 -19.81 -12.72
CA THR A 482 4.74 -19.71 -11.25
C THR A 482 3.68 -20.62 -10.68
N TRP A 483 3.89 -21.09 -9.45
CA TRP A 483 2.92 -21.93 -8.76
C TRP A 483 2.83 -21.60 -7.28
N ARG A 484 1.71 -21.99 -6.66
CA ARG A 484 1.51 -21.90 -5.22
C ARG A 484 0.81 -23.15 -4.70
N ALA A 485 1.06 -23.47 -3.45
CA ALA A 485 0.35 -24.50 -2.73
C ALA A 485 0.19 -24.07 -1.27
N GLY A 486 -0.94 -24.37 -0.67
CA GLY A 486 -1.18 -24.09 0.73
C GLY A 486 -2.22 -25.03 1.31
N VAL A 487 -2.16 -25.22 2.61
CA VAL A 487 -3.16 -25.99 3.34
C VAL A 487 -3.57 -25.23 4.59
N VAL A 488 -4.87 -25.22 4.87
CA VAL A 488 -5.48 -24.67 6.08
C VAL A 488 -6.30 -25.78 6.73
N TYR A 489 -6.17 -25.93 8.03
CA TYR A 489 -7.06 -26.77 8.84
C TYR A 489 -7.98 -25.87 9.66
N GLU A 490 -9.28 -26.00 9.47
CA GLU A 490 -10.29 -25.26 10.22
C GLU A 490 -10.81 -26.08 11.39
N ALA A 491 -10.53 -25.61 12.60
CA ALA A 491 -11.05 -26.23 13.82
C ALA A 491 -12.41 -25.62 14.21
N GLU A 492 -13.28 -26.40 14.84
CA GLU A 492 -14.63 -26.00 15.29
C GLU A 492 -14.65 -24.75 16.19
N ASN A 493 -13.56 -24.50 16.90
CA ASN A 493 -13.43 -23.33 17.77
C ASN A 493 -12.99 -22.05 17.07
N GLY A 494 -12.91 -22.06 15.71
CA GLY A 494 -12.49 -20.92 14.89
C GLY A 494 -10.98 -20.75 14.78
N LEU A 495 -10.18 -21.74 15.19
CA LEU A 495 -8.75 -21.76 15.00
C LEU A 495 -8.39 -22.33 13.62
N ALA A 496 -7.51 -21.69 12.86
CA ALA A 496 -7.13 -22.09 11.52
C ALA A 496 -5.61 -21.99 11.31
N PRO A 497 -4.82 -23.01 11.70
CA PRO A 497 -3.42 -23.11 11.30
C PRO A 497 -3.27 -23.36 9.80
N TYR A 498 -2.22 -22.79 9.20
CA TYR A 498 -1.92 -22.98 7.79
C TYR A 498 -0.43 -23.03 7.51
N VAL A 499 -0.08 -23.61 6.37
CA VAL A 499 1.25 -23.52 5.76
C VAL A 499 1.09 -23.31 4.26
N SER A 500 1.98 -22.52 3.66
CA SER A 500 1.96 -22.27 2.21
C SER A 500 3.35 -22.07 1.64
N TYR A 501 3.43 -22.35 0.33
CA TYR A 501 4.52 -21.98 -0.55
C TYR A 501 3.96 -21.20 -1.72
N ALA A 502 4.62 -20.12 -2.11
CA ALA A 502 4.21 -19.30 -3.25
C ALA A 502 5.42 -18.70 -3.97
N GLN A 503 5.24 -18.44 -5.26
CA GLN A 503 6.24 -17.83 -6.12
C GLN A 503 5.78 -16.49 -6.65
N SER A 504 6.76 -15.62 -6.96
CA SER A 504 6.57 -14.40 -7.73
C SER A 504 7.67 -14.26 -8.77
N PHE A 505 7.41 -13.47 -9.79
CA PHE A 505 8.42 -13.05 -10.75
C PHE A 505 8.19 -11.59 -11.16
N PHE A 506 9.28 -10.95 -11.55
CA PHE A 506 9.25 -9.59 -12.06
C PHE A 506 10.33 -9.43 -13.14
N PRO A 507 9.99 -9.03 -14.39
CA PRO A 507 10.96 -8.73 -15.42
C PRO A 507 11.87 -7.59 -14.99
N ILE A 508 13.12 -7.65 -15.33
CA ILE A 508 14.07 -6.59 -15.06
C ILE A 508 13.78 -5.43 -16.01
N SER A 509 13.69 -4.22 -15.46
CA SER A 509 13.54 -3.02 -16.29
C SER A 509 14.75 -2.84 -17.18
N VAL A 510 14.53 -2.78 -18.48
CA VAL A 510 15.60 -2.59 -19.48
C VAL A 510 16.28 -1.23 -19.34
N ALA A 511 15.58 -0.25 -18.73
CA ALA A 511 16.10 1.12 -18.54
C ALA A 511 17.38 1.21 -17.70
N GLU A 512 17.62 0.22 -16.86
CA GLU A 512 18.74 0.23 -15.92
C GLU A 512 20.01 -0.46 -16.46
N TYR A 513 19.89 -1.26 -17.54
CA TYR A 513 20.97 -2.18 -17.94
C TYR A 513 21.25 -2.14 -19.44
N VAL A 514 22.51 -2.04 -19.77
CA VAL A 514 23.14 -1.82 -21.08
C VAL A 514 22.80 -2.91 -22.13
N GLU A 515 22.95 -2.53 -23.39
CA GLU A 515 22.47 -3.09 -24.65
C GLU A 515 22.62 -4.60 -24.90
N ASP A 516 23.52 -5.34 -24.24
CA ASP A 516 23.87 -6.70 -24.64
C ASP A 516 23.62 -7.82 -23.62
N MET A 517 23.01 -7.52 -22.47
CA MET A 517 22.87 -8.52 -21.42
C MET A 517 21.47 -9.15 -21.39
N ASN A 518 21.40 -10.46 -21.61
CA ASN A 518 20.16 -11.23 -21.54
C ASN A 518 19.89 -11.69 -20.09
N PHE A 519 19.38 -10.80 -19.26
CA PHE A 519 19.02 -11.13 -17.87
C PHE A 519 17.68 -11.87 -17.80
N SER A 520 17.62 -12.88 -16.95
CA SER A 520 16.38 -13.57 -16.60
C SER A 520 15.51 -12.70 -15.69
N PRO A 521 14.18 -12.89 -15.64
CA PRO A 521 13.35 -12.23 -14.65
C PRO A 521 13.83 -12.47 -13.22
N MET A 522 13.74 -11.45 -12.36
CA MET A 522 13.86 -11.64 -10.92
C MET A 522 12.75 -12.58 -10.44
N THR A 523 13.05 -13.44 -9.49
CA THR A 523 12.09 -14.39 -8.92
C THR A 523 12.00 -14.23 -7.41
N GLY A 524 10.84 -14.48 -6.86
CA GLY A 524 10.59 -14.56 -5.44
C GLY A 524 10.02 -15.92 -5.05
N GLU A 525 10.47 -16.45 -3.92
CA GLU A 525 9.98 -17.70 -3.34
C GLU A 525 9.69 -17.49 -1.87
N GLN A 526 8.51 -17.90 -1.43
CA GLN A 526 8.10 -17.75 -0.05
C GLN A 526 7.61 -19.07 0.55
N ILE A 527 8.06 -19.32 1.77
CA ILE A 527 7.44 -20.30 2.68
C ILE A 527 6.86 -19.50 3.84
N GLU A 528 5.61 -19.76 4.16
CA GLU A 528 4.89 -19.12 5.26
C GLU A 528 4.13 -20.19 6.06
N ALA A 529 4.19 -20.08 7.39
CA ALA A 529 3.34 -20.85 8.30
C ALA A 529 2.68 -19.89 9.27
N GLY A 530 1.40 -20.07 9.52
CA GLY A 530 0.66 -19.16 10.38
C GLY A 530 -0.53 -19.82 11.04
N ILE A 531 -1.19 -19.04 11.86
CA ILE A 531 -2.41 -19.43 12.56
C ILE A 531 -3.35 -18.23 12.59
N ARG A 532 -4.61 -18.47 12.32
CA ARG A 532 -5.67 -17.49 12.51
C ARG A 532 -6.65 -17.98 13.55
N TYR A 533 -7.26 -17.04 14.23
CA TYR A 533 -8.28 -17.32 15.22
C TYR A 533 -9.42 -16.31 15.08
N GLN A 534 -10.57 -16.82 14.74
CA GLN A 534 -11.83 -16.10 14.68
C GLN A 534 -12.82 -16.79 15.61
N PRO A 535 -12.97 -16.30 16.88
CA PRO A 535 -13.90 -16.92 17.82
C PRO A 535 -15.32 -16.93 17.25
N PRO A 536 -16.04 -18.07 17.28
CA PRO A 536 -17.38 -18.17 16.77
C PRO A 536 -18.33 -17.13 17.38
N GLY A 537 -19.16 -16.51 16.56
CA GLY A 537 -20.16 -15.53 17.01
C GLY A 537 -19.56 -14.15 17.39
N THR A 538 -18.29 -13.86 17.08
CA THR A 538 -17.64 -12.60 17.39
C THR A 538 -17.19 -11.85 16.12
N ASN A 539 -16.97 -10.54 16.26
CA ASN A 539 -16.28 -9.72 15.28
C ASN A 539 -14.83 -9.52 15.68
N MET A 540 -14.07 -10.63 15.68
CA MET A 540 -12.65 -10.63 16.04
C MET A 540 -11.89 -11.50 15.05
N LEU A 541 -10.71 -11.05 14.66
CA LEU A 541 -9.76 -11.82 13.85
C LEU A 541 -8.35 -11.56 14.36
N PHE A 542 -7.70 -12.64 14.81
CA PHE A 542 -6.30 -12.66 15.23
C PHE A 542 -5.48 -13.45 14.22
N SER A 543 -4.32 -12.97 13.85
CA SER A 543 -3.41 -13.63 12.93
C SER A 543 -2.00 -13.60 13.46
N ALA A 544 -1.30 -14.72 13.32
CA ALA A 544 0.14 -14.82 13.56
C ALA A 544 0.77 -15.60 12.42
N ALA A 545 1.90 -15.13 11.89
CA ALA A 545 2.62 -15.80 10.81
C ALA A 545 4.12 -15.70 11.00
N VAL A 546 4.84 -16.72 10.56
CA VAL A 546 6.29 -16.73 10.38
C VAL A 546 6.59 -16.98 8.90
N TYR A 547 7.59 -16.33 8.36
CA TYR A 547 7.89 -16.42 6.94
C TYR A 547 9.40 -16.41 6.65
N GLN A 548 9.75 -17.01 5.53
CA GLN A 548 10.99 -16.76 4.80
C GLN A 548 10.64 -16.43 3.35
N LEU A 549 11.22 -15.35 2.85
CA LEU A 549 11.02 -14.83 1.51
C LEU A 549 12.39 -14.59 0.87
N ASP A 550 12.65 -15.24 -0.24
CA ASP A 550 13.90 -15.12 -1.01
C ASP A 550 13.60 -14.45 -2.37
N GLN A 551 14.33 -13.39 -2.67
CA GLN A 551 14.38 -12.79 -4.01
C GLN A 551 15.71 -13.15 -4.67
N ASN A 552 15.65 -13.74 -5.86
CA ASN A 552 16.79 -14.21 -6.62
C ASN A 552 16.90 -13.45 -7.95
N ASN A 553 18.04 -13.64 -8.64
CA ASN A 553 18.34 -13.02 -9.93
C ASN A 553 18.36 -11.49 -9.86
N ILE A 554 18.81 -10.93 -8.75
CA ILE A 554 19.03 -9.49 -8.62
C ILE A 554 20.30 -9.15 -9.38
N VAL A 555 20.24 -8.09 -10.19
CA VAL A 555 21.43 -7.60 -10.91
C VAL A 555 22.34 -6.87 -9.92
N THR A 556 23.60 -7.24 -9.92
CA THR A 556 24.66 -6.64 -9.10
C THR A 556 25.87 -6.32 -9.98
N ARG A 557 26.84 -5.57 -9.46
CA ARG A 557 28.09 -5.26 -10.17
C ARG A 557 29.25 -6.06 -9.60
N THR A 558 30.13 -6.53 -10.49
CA THR A 558 31.42 -7.10 -10.10
C THR A 558 32.41 -6.01 -9.67
N LEU A 559 33.53 -6.40 -9.06
CA LEU A 559 34.65 -5.48 -8.77
C LEU A 559 35.24 -4.81 -10.02
N ALA A 560 35.01 -5.39 -11.21
CA ALA A 560 35.42 -4.84 -12.51
C ALA A 560 34.37 -3.93 -13.13
N ASP A 561 33.29 -3.56 -12.36
CA ASP A 561 32.15 -2.78 -12.81
C ASP A 561 31.26 -3.46 -13.89
N GLU A 562 31.42 -4.79 -14.06
CA GLU A 562 30.59 -5.58 -14.96
C GLU A 562 29.28 -5.99 -14.27
N LEU A 563 28.16 -5.94 -15.00
CA LEU A 563 26.87 -6.38 -14.48
C LEU A 563 26.78 -7.92 -14.47
N THR A 564 26.26 -8.46 -13.38
CA THR A 564 26.00 -9.89 -13.19
C THR A 564 24.65 -10.10 -12.51
N GLN A 565 24.06 -11.29 -12.66
CA GLN A 565 22.74 -11.60 -12.13
C GLN A 565 22.77 -12.72 -11.09
N ILE A 566 23.58 -12.56 -10.06
CA ILE A 566 23.69 -13.54 -8.97
C ILE A 566 23.14 -13.03 -7.64
N GLY A 567 22.72 -11.78 -7.59
CA GLY A 567 22.23 -11.16 -6.35
C GLY A 567 21.07 -11.90 -5.73
N GLN A 568 21.06 -12.01 -4.41
CA GLN A 568 19.96 -12.55 -3.63
C GLN A 568 19.70 -11.68 -2.41
N ARG A 569 18.43 -11.42 -2.14
CA ARG A 569 17.93 -10.81 -0.90
C ARG A 569 17.05 -11.80 -0.19
N ARG A 570 17.20 -11.92 1.12
CA ARG A 570 16.36 -12.78 1.97
C ARG A 570 15.73 -11.96 3.09
N ALA A 571 14.44 -12.14 3.28
CA ALA A 571 13.72 -11.64 4.46
C ALA A 571 13.18 -12.82 5.29
N ARG A 572 13.36 -12.73 6.60
CA ARG A 572 12.76 -13.63 7.58
C ARG A 572 12.10 -12.81 8.66
N GLY A 573 10.98 -13.28 9.14
CA GLY A 573 10.29 -12.54 10.16
C GLY A 573 9.08 -13.24 10.73
N PHE A 574 8.45 -12.55 11.65
CA PHE A 574 7.13 -12.92 12.15
C PHE A 574 6.22 -11.70 12.26
N GLU A 575 4.94 -11.93 12.14
CA GLU A 575 3.90 -10.92 12.14
C GLU A 575 2.78 -11.35 13.08
N LEU A 576 2.26 -10.37 13.82
CA LEU A 576 1.05 -10.49 14.61
C LEU A 576 0.09 -9.39 14.18
N GLU A 577 -1.17 -9.74 14.03
CA GLU A 577 -2.24 -8.78 13.72
C GLU A 577 -3.50 -9.15 14.49
N ALA A 578 -4.15 -8.16 15.06
CA ALA A 578 -5.41 -8.29 15.77
C ALA A 578 -6.36 -7.21 15.31
N LYS A 579 -7.55 -7.60 14.84
CA LYS A 579 -8.68 -6.72 14.62
C LYS A 579 -9.86 -7.26 15.42
N ALA A 580 -10.37 -6.49 16.36
CA ALA A 580 -11.34 -7.00 17.30
C ALA A 580 -12.31 -5.92 17.80
N GLU A 581 -13.58 -6.23 17.75
CA GLU A 581 -14.62 -5.56 18.54
C GLU A 581 -14.69 -6.29 19.89
N LEU A 582 -13.86 -5.83 20.86
CA LEU A 582 -13.66 -6.48 22.15
C LEU A 582 -14.94 -6.46 23.02
N THR A 583 -15.72 -5.42 22.85
CA THR A 583 -17.06 -5.24 23.42
C THR A 583 -17.90 -4.43 22.43
N ASP A 584 -19.19 -4.25 22.69
CA ASP A 584 -20.07 -3.40 21.89
C ASP A 584 -19.57 -1.94 21.81
N TYR A 585 -18.64 -1.56 22.69
CA TYR A 585 -18.16 -0.18 22.81
C TYR A 585 -16.65 -0.03 22.54
N LEU A 586 -15.88 -1.10 22.54
CA LEU A 586 -14.42 -1.06 22.42
C LEU A 586 -13.94 -1.82 21.22
N THR A 587 -13.37 -1.11 20.25
CA THR A 587 -12.72 -1.70 19.08
C THR A 587 -11.21 -1.52 19.13
N MET A 588 -10.47 -2.51 18.66
CA MET A 588 -9.01 -2.54 18.66
C MET A 588 -8.46 -2.99 17.30
N VAL A 589 -7.43 -2.29 16.83
CA VAL A 589 -6.50 -2.74 15.78
C VAL A 589 -5.10 -2.75 16.35
N GLY A 590 -4.46 -3.90 16.36
CA GLY A 590 -3.09 -4.05 16.86
C GLY A 590 -2.23 -4.81 15.86
N SER A 591 -0.99 -4.40 15.71
CA SER A 591 -0.02 -5.11 14.89
C SER A 591 1.37 -5.07 15.52
N TYR A 592 2.13 -6.14 15.27
CA TYR A 592 3.55 -6.20 15.55
C TYR A 592 4.25 -6.99 14.46
N SER A 593 5.43 -6.57 14.08
CA SER A 593 6.28 -7.32 13.16
C SER A 593 7.74 -7.26 13.54
N TYR A 594 8.43 -8.37 13.31
CA TYR A 594 9.87 -8.47 13.25
C TYR A 594 10.28 -8.85 11.83
N THR A 595 11.16 -8.06 11.22
CA THR A 595 11.63 -8.27 9.84
C THR A 595 13.15 -8.17 9.78
N ASP A 596 13.83 -9.26 9.44
CA ASP A 596 15.25 -9.28 9.11
C ASP A 596 15.42 -9.53 7.59
N ALA A 597 15.57 -8.45 6.83
CA ALA A 597 15.75 -8.47 5.39
C ALA A 597 17.18 -8.05 5.03
N ARG A 598 17.93 -8.95 4.34
CA ARG A 598 19.36 -8.77 4.02
C ARG A 598 19.72 -9.21 2.63
N ILE A 599 20.75 -8.60 2.08
CA ILE A 599 21.45 -9.09 0.90
C ILE A 599 22.28 -10.31 1.31
N THR A 600 21.96 -11.47 0.74
CA THR A 600 22.62 -12.75 1.04
C THR A 600 23.58 -13.23 -0.04
N LYS A 601 23.47 -12.65 -1.25
CA LYS A 601 24.44 -12.84 -2.35
C LYS A 601 24.62 -11.53 -3.10
N SER A 602 25.84 -11.12 -3.33
CA SER A 602 26.25 -10.01 -4.18
C SER A 602 27.72 -10.23 -4.58
N GLU A 603 28.09 -9.82 -5.78
CA GLU A 603 29.50 -9.69 -6.17
C GLU A 603 30.15 -8.46 -5.51
N GLU A 604 29.37 -7.47 -5.16
CA GLU A 604 29.85 -6.34 -4.37
C GLU A 604 29.93 -6.73 -2.89
N LEU A 605 31.14 -7.01 -2.43
CA LEU A 605 31.40 -7.52 -1.08
C LEU A 605 30.90 -6.58 0.02
N LEU A 606 30.84 -5.26 -0.24
CA LEU A 606 30.35 -4.26 0.71
C LEU A 606 28.84 -4.35 0.92
N GLU A 607 28.08 -4.89 -0.04
CA GLU A 607 26.64 -5.09 0.10
C GLU A 607 26.29 -6.36 0.87
N LEU A 608 27.18 -7.34 0.91
CA LEU A 608 26.89 -8.64 1.50
C LEU A 608 26.58 -8.52 3.01
N GLY A 609 25.40 -9.00 3.40
CA GLY A 609 24.93 -8.93 4.78
C GLY A 609 24.27 -7.59 5.16
N GLN A 610 24.31 -6.60 4.28
CA GLN A 610 23.60 -5.34 4.53
C GLN A 610 22.09 -5.55 4.62
N ARG A 611 21.43 -4.75 5.47
CA ARG A 611 19.98 -4.75 5.61
C ARG A 611 19.32 -4.03 4.43
N SER A 612 18.12 -4.46 4.10
CA SER A 612 17.26 -3.69 3.20
C SER A 612 17.01 -2.29 3.77
N GLU A 613 17.14 -1.29 2.91
CA GLU A 613 16.91 0.11 3.29
C GLU A 613 15.51 0.33 3.84
N ASN A 614 15.34 1.31 4.70
CA ASN A 614 14.07 1.71 5.29
C ASN A 614 13.23 0.52 5.80
N THR A 615 13.91 -0.49 6.36
CA THR A 615 13.28 -1.69 6.89
C THR A 615 13.69 -1.85 8.36
N PRO A 616 12.81 -1.51 9.31
CA PRO A 616 13.11 -1.67 10.73
C PRO A 616 13.04 -3.15 11.13
N TYR A 617 13.83 -3.57 12.14
CA TYR A 617 13.66 -4.89 12.72
C TYR A 617 12.32 -5.05 13.43
N HIS A 618 11.88 -4.02 14.14
CA HIS A 618 10.69 -4.04 14.96
C HIS A 618 9.75 -2.92 14.58
N GLN A 619 8.50 -3.24 14.39
CA GLN A 619 7.40 -2.29 14.26
C GLN A 619 6.26 -2.76 15.14
N ALA A 620 5.56 -1.81 15.76
CA ALA A 620 4.36 -2.07 16.53
C ALA A 620 3.36 -0.93 16.32
N ALA A 621 2.09 -1.26 16.21
CA ALA A 621 1.04 -0.27 16.16
C ALA A 621 -0.18 -0.75 16.94
N LEU A 622 -0.85 0.18 17.61
CA LEU A 622 -2.09 -0.07 18.34
C LEU A 622 -3.01 1.12 18.12
N TRP A 623 -4.21 0.87 17.64
CA TRP A 623 -5.30 1.83 17.55
C TRP A 623 -6.51 1.30 18.31
N MET A 624 -7.16 2.14 19.09
CA MET A 624 -8.36 1.78 19.82
C MET A 624 -9.40 2.88 19.70
N THR A 625 -10.67 2.49 19.61
CA THR A 625 -11.81 3.42 19.70
C THR A 625 -12.75 2.95 20.80
N TYR A 626 -13.29 3.90 21.55
CA TYR A 626 -14.25 3.66 22.63
C TYR A 626 -15.50 4.53 22.45
N ASP A 627 -16.65 3.88 22.37
CA ASP A 627 -17.95 4.53 22.40
C ASP A 627 -18.31 4.86 23.84
N VAL A 628 -18.46 6.15 24.14
CA VAL A 628 -18.60 6.68 25.51
C VAL A 628 -20.08 6.64 25.98
N THR A 629 -20.97 6.07 25.20
CA THR A 629 -22.43 5.97 25.53
C THR A 629 -22.64 5.36 26.92
N GLN A 630 -21.81 4.39 27.32
CA GLN A 630 -21.87 3.81 28.69
C GLN A 630 -21.63 4.83 29.81
N LEU A 631 -20.98 5.95 29.53
CA LEU A 631 -20.76 7.05 30.49
C LEU A 631 -21.85 8.12 30.41
N GLY A 632 -22.92 7.87 29.65
CA GLY A 632 -24.08 8.76 29.53
C GLY A 632 -23.93 9.85 28.48
N ILE A 633 -23.01 9.72 27.52
CA ILE A 633 -22.81 10.67 26.42
C ILE A 633 -23.03 9.90 25.10
N ASP A 634 -24.28 9.88 24.64
CA ASP A 634 -24.64 9.18 23.41
C ASP A 634 -23.99 9.82 22.19
N GLY A 635 -23.54 8.98 21.25
CA GLY A 635 -22.96 9.39 19.98
C GLY A 635 -21.52 9.94 20.07
N LEU A 636 -20.87 9.90 21.25
CA LEU A 636 -19.48 10.28 21.39
C LEU A 636 -18.55 9.05 21.30
N ILE A 637 -17.62 9.08 20.36
CA ILE A 637 -16.57 8.09 20.22
C ILE A 637 -15.23 8.80 20.36
N VAL A 638 -14.36 8.23 21.19
CA VAL A 638 -12.97 8.68 21.33
C VAL A 638 -12.04 7.60 20.84
N GLY A 639 -10.95 7.98 20.20
CA GLY A 639 -9.96 7.04 19.68
C GLY A 639 -8.54 7.55 19.87
N GLY A 640 -7.60 6.63 19.86
CA GLY A 640 -6.20 6.96 19.90
C GLY A 640 -5.34 5.80 19.44
N GLY A 641 -4.14 6.13 18.97
CA GLY A 641 -3.20 5.16 18.48
C GLY A 641 -1.76 5.51 18.76
N VAL A 642 -0.93 4.47 18.80
CA VAL A 642 0.52 4.56 18.93
C VAL A 642 1.15 3.74 17.81
N ARG A 643 2.14 4.30 17.13
CA ARG A 643 2.91 3.63 16.08
C ARG A 643 4.39 3.75 16.39
N TYR A 644 5.04 2.62 16.60
CA TYR A 644 6.48 2.51 16.82
C TYR A 644 7.16 1.95 15.58
N THR A 645 8.19 2.63 15.10
CA THR A 645 9.11 2.17 14.05
C THR A 645 10.51 2.14 14.63
N GLY A 646 11.14 0.97 14.64
CA GLY A 646 12.52 0.79 15.09
C GLY A 646 13.52 1.42 14.14
N SER A 647 14.79 1.42 14.51
CA SER A 647 15.86 1.97 13.67
C SER A 647 15.96 1.25 12.32
N THR A 648 16.25 2.04 11.29
CA THR A 648 16.44 1.56 9.92
C THR A 648 17.89 1.73 9.46
N SER A 649 18.20 1.30 8.24
CA SER A 649 19.46 1.54 7.53
C SER A 649 19.18 2.14 6.16
N ALA A 650 20.16 2.83 5.61
CA ALA A 650 20.13 3.31 4.24
C ALA A 650 21.52 3.10 3.61
N SER A 651 21.55 2.80 2.32
CA SER A 651 22.82 2.65 1.57
C SER A 651 23.61 3.95 1.59
N GLY A 652 24.92 3.86 1.76
CA GLY A 652 25.81 5.02 1.86
C GLY A 652 25.76 5.76 3.21
N ILE A 653 25.06 5.21 4.22
CA ILE A 653 25.03 5.74 5.59
C ILE A 653 25.48 4.65 6.56
N ASP A 654 26.63 4.87 7.22
CA ASP A 654 27.24 3.88 8.12
C ASP A 654 26.57 3.80 9.51
N LYS A 655 25.68 4.73 9.82
CA LYS A 655 24.98 4.80 11.11
C LYS A 655 23.52 4.35 10.94
N PRO A 656 22.95 3.69 11.96
CA PRO A 656 21.52 3.42 11.94
C PRO A 656 20.71 4.73 12.00
N ILE A 657 19.68 4.81 11.15
CA ILE A 657 18.70 5.89 11.22
C ILE A 657 17.84 5.67 12.47
N PRO A 658 17.69 6.67 13.34
CA PRO A 658 16.93 6.51 14.58
C PRO A 658 15.48 6.03 14.36
N GLY A 659 14.98 5.20 15.25
CA GLY A 659 13.56 4.85 15.31
C GLY A 659 12.74 5.97 15.94
N TYR A 660 11.42 5.91 15.77
CA TYR A 660 10.51 6.94 16.27
C TYR A 660 9.17 6.32 16.75
N THR A 661 8.43 7.12 17.53
CA THR A 661 7.10 6.75 18.02
C THR A 661 6.12 7.90 17.77
N LEU A 662 5.05 7.61 17.02
CA LEU A 662 4.00 8.58 16.72
C LEU A 662 2.75 8.24 17.54
N VAL A 663 2.06 9.27 17.99
CA VAL A 663 0.79 9.15 18.71
C VAL A 663 -0.27 9.90 17.94
N ASP A 664 -1.40 9.22 17.71
CA ASP A 664 -2.56 9.77 17.00
C ASP A 664 -3.77 9.79 17.94
N ALA A 665 -4.71 10.69 17.71
CA ALA A 665 -5.93 10.83 18.51
C ALA A 665 -7.12 11.23 17.65
N MET A 666 -8.32 10.80 18.06
CA MET A 666 -9.59 11.09 17.40
C MET A 666 -10.69 11.32 18.41
N VAL A 667 -11.57 12.28 18.10
CA VAL A 667 -12.87 12.45 18.75
C VAL A 667 -13.91 12.60 17.66
N ARG A 668 -14.97 11.78 17.71
CA ARG A 668 -16.12 11.87 16.80
C ARG A 668 -17.40 11.99 17.62
N TYR A 669 -18.22 12.96 17.30
CA TYR A 669 -19.47 13.23 18.02
C TYR A 669 -20.65 13.38 17.07
N GLU A 670 -21.61 12.49 17.18
CA GLU A 670 -22.90 12.57 16.49
C GLU A 670 -23.81 13.56 17.22
N VAL A 671 -23.73 14.84 16.85
CA VAL A 671 -24.52 15.91 17.45
C VAL A 671 -26.03 15.68 17.25
N THR A 672 -26.39 15.16 16.09
CA THR A 672 -27.74 14.70 15.71
C THR A 672 -27.58 13.50 14.78
N LYS A 673 -28.66 12.80 14.47
CA LYS A 673 -28.66 11.70 13.46
C LYS A 673 -28.15 12.14 12.08
N ASN A 674 -28.12 13.45 11.81
CA ASN A 674 -27.75 14.04 10.54
C ASN A 674 -26.37 14.72 10.57
N ILE A 675 -25.90 15.14 11.75
CA ILE A 675 -24.69 15.95 11.88
C ILE A 675 -23.67 15.23 12.77
N THR A 676 -22.51 14.98 12.20
CA THR A 676 -21.35 14.41 12.90
C THR A 676 -20.20 15.42 12.86
N LEU A 677 -19.58 15.68 14.00
CA LEU A 677 -18.34 16.45 14.13
C LEU A 677 -17.20 15.49 14.42
N SER A 678 -16.04 15.73 13.81
CA SER A 678 -14.82 14.97 14.11
C SER A 678 -13.63 15.90 14.32
N LEU A 679 -12.74 15.51 15.22
CA LEU A 679 -11.45 16.11 15.46
C LEU A 679 -10.39 14.99 15.39
N ASN A 680 -9.44 15.11 14.49
CA ASN A 680 -8.35 14.17 14.32
C ASN A 680 -7.01 14.87 14.46
N ALA A 681 -6.08 14.23 15.16
CA ALA A 681 -4.71 14.68 15.29
C ALA A 681 -3.76 13.53 15.00
N THR A 682 -2.84 13.70 14.06
CA THR A 682 -1.72 12.78 13.81
C THR A 682 -0.41 13.39 14.27
N ASN A 683 0.51 12.55 14.73
CA ASN A 683 1.75 13.00 15.36
C ASN A 683 1.49 14.05 16.45
N LEU A 684 0.60 13.74 17.39
CA LEU A 684 0.05 14.65 18.42
C LEU A 684 1.16 15.39 19.20
N PHE A 685 2.27 14.71 19.49
CA PHE A 685 3.37 15.25 20.28
C PHE A 685 4.46 15.93 19.44
N LYS A 686 4.26 16.06 18.12
CA LYS A 686 5.21 16.68 17.19
C LYS A 686 6.57 15.97 17.23
N GLU A 687 6.56 14.62 17.26
CA GLU A 687 7.78 13.84 17.13
C GLU A 687 8.48 14.16 15.83
N GLU A 688 9.78 14.40 15.91
CA GLU A 688 10.61 14.75 14.78
C GLU A 688 11.42 13.55 14.35
N TYR A 689 11.24 13.11 13.11
CA TYR A 689 11.90 11.94 12.55
C TYR A 689 12.29 12.16 11.09
N ALA A 690 13.17 11.31 10.59
CA ALA A 690 13.57 11.27 9.19
C ALA A 690 13.54 9.83 8.67
N ILE A 691 13.31 9.71 7.38
CA ILE A 691 13.40 8.44 6.63
C ILE A 691 14.43 8.63 5.54
N CYS A 692 15.37 7.68 5.43
CA CYS A 692 16.51 7.79 4.54
C CYS A 692 16.58 6.60 3.57
N GLU A 693 16.91 6.89 2.31
CA GLU A 693 17.24 5.92 1.26
C GLU A 693 18.36 6.51 0.38
N PHE A 694 19.30 5.69 -0.07
CA PHE A 694 20.41 6.10 -0.96
C PHE A 694 21.16 7.35 -0.46
N ALA A 695 21.59 7.35 0.80
CA ALA A 695 22.27 8.47 1.47
C ALA A 695 21.49 9.79 1.48
N LYS A 696 20.19 9.76 1.20
CA LYS A 696 19.29 10.92 1.19
C LYS A 696 18.14 10.70 2.15
N CYS A 697 17.74 11.76 2.83
CA CYS A 697 16.70 11.72 3.84
C CYS A 697 15.60 12.75 3.54
N LEU A 698 14.40 12.42 3.99
CA LEU A 698 13.27 13.32 4.07
C LEU A 698 12.81 13.41 5.51
N TYR A 699 12.48 14.60 5.97
CA TYR A 699 11.81 14.77 7.25
C TYR A 699 10.40 14.18 7.19
N GLY A 700 9.98 13.55 8.29
CA GLY A 700 8.61 13.10 8.47
C GLY A 700 7.64 14.28 8.62
N ASP A 701 6.34 14.00 8.44
CA ASP A 701 5.30 14.99 8.67
C ASP A 701 5.31 15.46 10.13
N GLY A 702 5.10 16.76 10.30
CA GLY A 702 4.83 17.37 11.58
C GLY A 702 3.48 16.94 12.15
N ARG A 703 3.05 17.60 13.21
CA ARG A 703 1.71 17.42 13.75
C ARG A 703 0.67 17.97 12.77
N GLU A 704 -0.33 17.13 12.43
CA GLU A 704 -1.52 17.53 11.69
C GLU A 704 -2.73 17.53 12.63
N VAL A 705 -3.60 18.53 12.50
CA VAL A 705 -4.88 18.59 13.22
C VAL A 705 -5.96 18.96 12.23
N MET A 706 -7.03 18.17 12.19
CA MET A 706 -8.15 18.33 11.28
C MET A 706 -9.46 18.33 12.06
N VAL A 707 -10.36 19.23 11.69
CA VAL A 707 -11.74 19.30 12.20
C VAL A 707 -12.67 19.13 11.02
N SER A 708 -13.62 18.22 11.11
CA SER A 708 -14.62 17.99 10.08
C SER A 708 -16.04 18.05 10.60
N SER A 709 -16.97 18.42 9.73
CA SER A 709 -18.40 18.37 9.97
C SER A 709 -19.06 17.66 8.79
N SER A 710 -19.71 16.53 9.03
CA SER A 710 -20.46 15.75 8.05
C SER A 710 -21.95 15.94 8.25
N PHE A 711 -22.67 16.10 7.15
CA PHE A 711 -24.13 16.17 7.11
C PHE A 711 -24.69 15.04 6.25
N LYS A 712 -25.61 14.24 6.84
CA LYS A 712 -26.32 13.13 6.17
C LYS A 712 -27.82 13.39 6.20
N TRP A 713 -28.56 13.03 5.11
CA TRP A 713 -30.02 13.18 5.04
C TRP A 713 -30.73 12.15 4.18
#